data_92719110f49bd000601c2e2b197c5ea4
#
_entry.id   92719110f49bd000601c2e2b197c5ea4
#
_cell.length_a   1.000
_cell.length_b   1.000
_cell.length_c   1.000
_cell.angle_alpha   90.00
_cell.angle_beta   90.00
_cell.angle_gamma   90.00
#
_symmetry.space_group_name_H-M   'P 1'
#
loop_
_entity.id
_entity.type
_entity.pdbx_description
1 polymer ?
#
loop_
_entity_poly.entity_id
_entity_poly.type
_entity_poly.pdbx_seq_one_letter_code
_entity_poly.pdbx_strand_id
1 'polypeptide(L)'
;MSKTSGEDVLGWVFNRTLNSVWFGIVLMVLTAGYVAVGSGLPQVREAFEMDEIKFFTAWPLKLLMALLVMNLVTVTVMRIPFTPPRYGVWMIHAGIITLIWGMSHYYRYKVEGLAFIPKGDAATWYYDRWDRALWVRYGEGPPLTGHTLDDLPRFREHEPVMEGDKVVGANAYMARRPLLASFTPAVEFTGGQGPSMQVLGKALGLPEDLTVEVLGYYPYAEINVDWQPAKSGEVGTTAFLLTTRDNSGDHTGHNHGPEGNVTSREWLSHVGPNRGRTSLGDSEIEHRVVNDAELEGIMQAAGKLHRLKVSVPGYEGAMYVEPGKSYTLGESGYTIRVMDFNPSWPTMDRKVVKLLTLMVKGGPAGEFRRQVMPGRPPTDWKLDEAGAGPMGKRQTEPLDKQLVIEYEFADPYRLVPLEGSEKRLLLTTAGEGGTAAKTVLVSMGFAHETEVKEFADGVGVLNAGREDQRVDIHFQRHEGMRRVEVAKAVPQDKRDRRTGESGIMQVLVARVKMGEWSEVVHVPFTTWARNLWGAWRGGQVMVPGLEAPLQLQLGQAWHPMPARVRLDAFELVKYPGATEGTMMHRDFKSTVTIFEPDTGAELVDTAHMNNPIYFGRPPYVPASVGKVTGGVLGGYWTLFQAQWDPNGQRYTVLGVGNRPGIGIMTVGCVLMTIGLMYAFYLKPVIIARMKKAALAKAAVKQKHSDAEPRLAQPV
;
A
#
# COMPACT_ATOMS: atom_id res chain seq x y z
N MET A 1 42.65 57.32 -12.10
CA MET A 1 41.82 56.16 -11.83
C MET A 1 40.58 56.26 -12.73
N SER A 2 40.59 55.57 -13.88
CA SER A 2 39.46 55.61 -14.84
C SER A 2 38.32 54.78 -14.28
N LYS A 3 37.13 55.34 -14.26
CA LYS A 3 35.89 54.62 -13.96
C LYS A 3 35.71 53.53 -15.04
N THR A 4 36.04 52.29 -14.69
CA THR A 4 35.57 51.16 -15.42
C THR A 4 34.03 51.13 -15.28
N SER A 5 33.32 51.39 -16.40
CA SER A 5 31.86 51.38 -16.42
C SER A 5 31.41 49.94 -16.16
N GLY A 6 30.23 49.74 -15.55
CA GLY A 6 29.69 48.39 -15.32
C GLY A 6 29.58 47.54 -16.58
N GLU A 7 29.54 48.14 -17.75
CA GLU A 7 29.57 47.49 -19.06
C GLU A 7 30.88 46.80 -19.33
N ASP A 8 32.04 47.37 -18.93
CA ASP A 8 33.36 46.72 -19.09
C ASP A 8 33.56 45.48 -18.21
N VAL A 9 32.98 45.51 -17.02
CA VAL A 9 33.05 44.36 -16.07
C VAL A 9 32.20 43.18 -16.62
N LEU A 10 30.99 43.45 -17.07
CA LEU A 10 30.11 42.47 -17.65
C LEU A 10 30.71 41.84 -18.93
N GLY A 11 31.26 42.68 -19.80
CA GLY A 11 31.97 42.24 -21.04
C GLY A 11 33.18 41.39 -20.72
N TRP A 12 33.96 41.74 -19.67
CA TRP A 12 35.12 40.99 -19.25
C TRP A 12 34.72 39.62 -18.66
N VAL A 13 33.70 39.54 -17.78
CA VAL A 13 33.15 38.29 -17.22
C VAL A 13 32.64 37.40 -18.33
N PHE A 14 31.87 37.97 -19.27
CA PHE A 14 31.31 37.22 -20.40
C PHE A 14 32.41 36.62 -21.27
N ASN A 15 33.39 37.40 -21.69
CA ASN A 15 34.45 36.93 -22.58
C ASN A 15 35.46 35.98 -21.87
N ARG A 16 35.78 36.20 -20.64
CA ARG A 16 36.80 35.44 -19.92
C ARG A 16 36.28 34.16 -19.27
N THR A 17 35.01 34.14 -18.86
CA THR A 17 34.37 32.99 -18.17
C THR A 17 33.49 32.21 -19.14
N LEU A 18 32.40 32.79 -19.62
CA LEU A 18 31.41 32.05 -20.42
C LEU A 18 31.95 31.62 -21.77
N ASN A 19 32.90 32.34 -22.37
CA ASN A 19 33.56 31.96 -23.63
C ASN A 19 34.76 31.02 -23.42
N SER A 20 34.96 30.49 -22.22
CA SER A 20 36.07 29.58 -21.87
C SER A 20 35.69 28.11 -22.02
N VAL A 21 36.43 27.34 -22.78
CA VAL A 21 36.27 25.87 -22.88
C VAL A 21 36.60 25.20 -21.54
N TRP A 22 37.63 25.72 -20.84
CA TRP A 22 37.99 25.21 -19.52
C TRP A 22 36.88 25.39 -18.51
N PHE A 23 36.15 26.52 -18.55
CA PHE A 23 35.00 26.73 -17.70
C PHE A 23 33.88 25.70 -17.97
N GLY A 24 33.64 25.40 -19.26
CA GLY A 24 32.71 24.33 -19.64
C GLY A 24 33.12 22.95 -19.13
N ILE A 25 34.41 22.61 -19.17
CA ILE A 25 34.94 21.36 -18.62
C ILE A 25 34.71 21.30 -17.10
N VAL A 26 35.02 22.38 -16.37
CA VAL A 26 34.79 22.46 -14.92
C VAL A 26 33.29 22.28 -14.60
N LEU A 27 32.41 22.94 -15.35
CA LEU A 27 30.97 22.77 -15.16
C LEU A 27 30.50 21.33 -15.40
N MET A 28 31.04 20.66 -16.43
CA MET A 28 30.73 19.25 -16.69
C MET A 28 31.19 18.35 -15.54
N VAL A 29 32.41 18.56 -15.02
CA VAL A 29 32.95 17.80 -13.89
C VAL A 29 32.11 18.02 -12.63
N LEU A 30 31.75 19.27 -12.34
CA LEU A 30 30.89 19.60 -11.20
C LEU A 30 29.49 18.97 -11.34
N THR A 31 28.92 19.01 -12.54
CA THR A 31 27.63 18.38 -12.84
C THR A 31 27.70 16.87 -12.67
N ALA A 32 28.72 16.23 -13.24
CA ALA A 32 28.94 14.80 -13.09
C ALA A 32 29.16 14.41 -11.61
N GLY A 33 29.94 15.20 -10.86
CA GLY A 33 30.15 15.02 -9.43
C GLY A 33 28.84 15.14 -8.63
N TYR A 34 28.03 16.15 -8.92
CA TYR A 34 26.72 16.33 -8.29
C TYR A 34 25.80 15.11 -8.54
N VAL A 35 25.72 14.66 -9.79
CA VAL A 35 24.93 13.49 -10.18
C VAL A 35 25.47 12.22 -9.52
N ALA A 36 26.79 12.02 -9.50
CA ALA A 36 27.40 10.86 -8.86
C ALA A 36 27.14 10.81 -7.34
N VAL A 37 27.25 11.96 -6.67
CA VAL A 37 26.93 12.08 -5.23
C VAL A 37 25.47 11.79 -4.98
N GLY A 38 24.57 12.40 -5.75
CA GLY A 38 23.13 12.20 -5.60
C GLY A 38 22.63 10.77 -5.89
N SER A 39 23.30 10.06 -6.81
CA SER A 39 22.94 8.67 -7.15
C SER A 39 23.64 7.66 -6.26
N GLY A 40 24.91 7.88 -5.94
CA GLY A 40 25.78 6.91 -5.25
C GLY A 40 25.76 7.03 -3.73
N LEU A 41 25.40 8.18 -3.16
CA LEU A 41 25.42 8.44 -1.74
C LEU A 41 24.03 8.83 -1.20
N PRO A 42 23.13 7.86 -0.95
CA PRO A 42 21.79 8.13 -0.42
C PRO A 42 21.79 8.98 0.85
N GLN A 43 22.81 8.80 1.70
CA GLN A 43 22.98 9.52 2.98
C GLN A 43 23.04 11.05 2.79
N VAL A 44 23.60 11.51 1.66
CA VAL A 44 23.66 12.96 1.35
C VAL A 44 22.23 13.48 1.09
N ARG A 45 21.43 12.74 0.35
CA ARG A 45 20.01 13.10 0.11
C ARG A 45 19.20 13.09 1.39
N GLU A 46 19.38 12.07 2.21
CA GLU A 46 18.75 11.94 3.53
C GLU A 46 19.12 13.10 4.48
N ALA A 47 20.38 13.54 4.45
CA ALA A 47 20.82 14.67 5.27
C ALA A 47 20.11 15.99 4.93
N PHE A 48 19.66 16.14 3.69
CA PHE A 48 18.90 17.30 3.21
C PHE A 48 17.38 17.08 3.13
N GLU A 49 16.87 15.96 3.65
CA GLU A 49 15.45 15.59 3.55
C GLU A 49 14.93 15.58 2.09
N MET A 50 15.79 15.19 1.14
CA MET A 50 15.48 15.21 -0.29
C MET A 50 15.39 13.78 -0.83
N ASP A 51 14.27 13.48 -1.50
CA ASP A 51 14.21 12.33 -2.40
C ASP A 51 15.05 12.57 -3.66
N GLU A 52 15.08 11.56 -4.51
CA GLU A 52 15.81 11.61 -5.76
C GLU A 52 15.32 12.76 -6.67
N ILE A 53 14.01 12.91 -6.82
CA ILE A 53 13.44 13.96 -7.68
C ILE A 53 13.75 15.34 -7.11
N LYS A 54 13.54 15.57 -5.81
CA LYS A 54 13.85 16.84 -5.16
C LYS A 54 15.32 17.19 -5.24
N PHE A 55 16.23 16.20 -5.08
CA PHE A 55 17.67 16.43 -5.18
C PHE A 55 18.07 16.84 -6.60
N PHE A 56 17.60 16.14 -7.63
CA PHE A 56 17.92 16.46 -9.02
C PHE A 56 17.14 17.65 -9.59
N THR A 57 16.15 18.17 -8.87
CA THR A 57 15.48 19.42 -9.20
C THR A 57 15.90 20.59 -8.31
N ALA A 58 16.85 20.38 -7.39
CA ALA A 58 17.34 21.43 -6.51
C ALA A 58 18.10 22.53 -7.25
N TRP A 59 18.09 23.73 -6.66
CA TRP A 59 18.67 24.90 -7.29
C TRP A 59 20.14 24.77 -7.70
N PRO A 60 21.04 24.02 -6.98
CA PRO A 60 22.43 23.91 -7.38
C PRO A 60 22.58 23.24 -8.76
N LEU A 61 21.85 22.14 -9.01
CA LEU A 61 21.91 21.48 -10.32
C LEU A 61 21.30 22.36 -11.41
N LYS A 62 20.17 23.04 -11.14
CA LYS A 62 19.58 23.99 -12.09
C LYS A 62 20.54 25.10 -12.46
N LEU A 63 21.31 25.63 -11.50
CA LEU A 63 22.32 26.65 -11.75
C LEU A 63 23.46 26.09 -12.61
N LEU A 64 24.00 24.90 -12.26
CA LEU A 64 25.05 24.25 -13.06
C LEU A 64 24.60 24.02 -14.49
N MET A 65 23.38 23.52 -14.69
CA MET A 65 22.81 23.30 -16.01
C MET A 65 22.60 24.59 -16.80
N ALA A 66 22.11 25.64 -16.16
CA ALA A 66 21.94 26.93 -16.79
C ALA A 66 23.29 27.54 -17.24
N LEU A 67 24.31 27.50 -16.37
CA LEU A 67 25.65 27.94 -16.69
C LEU A 67 26.28 27.12 -17.80
N LEU A 68 26.07 25.79 -17.79
CA LEU A 68 26.57 24.89 -18.85
C LEU A 68 25.92 25.22 -20.19
N VAL A 69 24.61 25.43 -20.25
CA VAL A 69 23.90 25.84 -21.48
C VAL A 69 24.44 27.19 -21.97
N MET A 70 24.56 28.19 -21.08
CA MET A 70 25.10 29.50 -21.45
C MET A 70 26.53 29.39 -22.01
N ASN A 71 27.40 28.65 -21.33
CA ASN A 71 28.78 28.41 -21.79
C ASN A 71 28.77 27.71 -23.16
N LEU A 72 27.97 26.65 -23.32
CA LEU A 72 27.89 25.87 -24.53
C LEU A 72 27.44 26.72 -25.75
N VAL A 73 26.36 27.53 -25.53
CA VAL A 73 25.88 28.47 -26.56
C VAL A 73 26.96 29.48 -26.93
N THR A 74 27.56 30.13 -25.91
CA THR A 74 28.58 31.17 -26.11
C THR A 74 29.81 30.64 -26.86
N VAL A 75 30.36 29.49 -26.42
CA VAL A 75 31.51 28.86 -27.07
C VAL A 75 31.15 28.42 -28.50
N THR A 76 29.95 27.89 -28.72
CA THR A 76 29.51 27.44 -30.05
C THR A 76 29.41 28.62 -31.00
N VAL A 77 28.75 29.66 -30.63
CA VAL A 77 28.51 30.85 -31.49
C VAL A 77 29.79 31.66 -31.70
N MET A 78 30.56 31.89 -30.64
CA MET A 78 31.72 32.81 -30.68
C MET A 78 33.00 32.16 -31.17
N ARG A 79 33.22 30.85 -30.95
CA ARG A 79 34.48 30.18 -31.28
C ARG A 79 34.41 29.19 -32.42
N ILE A 80 33.24 28.67 -32.72
CA ILE A 80 33.09 27.63 -33.74
C ILE A 80 32.45 28.21 -34.97
N PRO A 81 33.22 28.54 -36.02
CA PRO A 81 32.66 29.07 -37.28
C PRO A 81 31.73 28.03 -37.92
N PHE A 82 30.61 28.51 -38.43
CA PHE A 82 29.62 27.68 -39.12
C PHE A 82 30.11 27.29 -40.51
N THR A 83 30.97 26.27 -40.55
CA THR A 83 31.59 25.76 -41.77
C THR A 83 31.39 24.23 -41.86
N PRO A 84 31.36 23.66 -43.10
CA PRO A 84 31.12 22.23 -43.27
C PRO A 84 31.97 21.30 -42.37
N PRO A 85 33.29 21.50 -42.15
CA PRO A 85 34.07 20.64 -41.30
C PRO A 85 33.63 20.66 -39.83
N ARG A 86 32.82 21.64 -39.38
CA ARG A 86 32.42 21.86 -37.99
C ARG A 86 30.92 21.63 -37.73
N TYR A 87 30.12 21.28 -38.72
CA TYR A 87 28.71 21.01 -38.55
C TYR A 87 28.44 19.91 -37.53
N GLY A 88 29.28 18.85 -37.48
CA GLY A 88 29.13 17.80 -36.44
C GLY A 88 29.21 18.34 -35.03
N VAL A 89 30.10 19.30 -34.74
CA VAL A 89 30.20 19.90 -33.40
C VAL A 89 28.97 20.76 -33.10
N TRP A 90 28.46 21.50 -34.09
CA TRP A 90 27.21 22.27 -33.93
C TRP A 90 26.02 21.36 -33.59
N MET A 91 25.91 20.22 -34.28
CA MET A 91 24.85 19.25 -34.03
C MET A 91 24.98 18.61 -32.65
N ILE A 92 26.19 18.26 -32.18
CA ILE A 92 26.43 17.71 -30.84
C ILE A 92 26.03 18.72 -29.78
N HIS A 93 26.46 19.99 -29.90
CA HIS A 93 26.14 21.02 -28.91
C HIS A 93 24.64 21.34 -28.91
N ALA A 94 24.00 21.46 -30.07
CA ALA A 94 22.55 21.62 -30.16
C ALA A 94 21.81 20.43 -29.52
N GLY A 95 22.29 19.21 -29.76
CA GLY A 95 21.74 17.99 -29.16
C GLY A 95 21.83 17.99 -27.65
N ILE A 96 22.97 18.39 -27.08
CA ILE A 96 23.15 18.52 -25.61
C ILE A 96 22.16 19.55 -25.01
N ILE A 97 22.05 20.72 -25.64
CA ILE A 97 21.11 21.77 -25.19
C ILE A 97 19.67 21.26 -25.25
N THR A 98 19.29 20.55 -26.30
CA THR A 98 17.97 19.96 -26.47
C THR A 98 17.71 18.89 -25.41
N LEU A 99 18.71 18.05 -25.05
CA LEU A 99 18.62 17.08 -23.98
C LEU A 99 18.38 17.75 -22.62
N ILE A 100 19.17 18.78 -22.30
CA ILE A 100 19.02 19.52 -21.03
C ILE A 100 17.63 20.15 -20.94
N TRP A 101 17.13 20.71 -22.03
CA TRP A 101 15.78 21.25 -22.10
C TRP A 101 14.71 20.17 -21.89
N GLY A 102 14.84 19.02 -22.56
CA GLY A 102 13.94 17.89 -22.41
C GLY A 102 13.94 17.34 -20.98
N MET A 103 15.11 17.22 -20.34
CA MET A 103 15.23 16.84 -18.94
C MET A 103 14.56 17.85 -17.98
N SER A 104 14.79 19.14 -18.20
CA SER A 104 14.13 20.18 -17.40
C SER A 104 12.60 20.10 -17.51
N HIS A 105 12.12 19.85 -18.72
CA HIS A 105 10.69 19.64 -18.97
C HIS A 105 10.15 18.38 -18.31
N TYR A 106 10.91 17.27 -18.36
CA TYR A 106 10.57 16.03 -17.70
C TYR A 106 10.37 16.23 -16.19
N TYR A 107 11.36 16.76 -15.49
CA TYR A 107 11.28 16.96 -14.05
C TYR A 107 10.20 17.96 -13.60
N ARG A 108 9.88 18.94 -14.43
CA ARG A 108 8.86 19.94 -14.13
C ARG A 108 7.42 19.39 -14.20
N TYR A 109 7.17 18.50 -15.16
CA TYR A 109 5.82 18.03 -15.50
C TYR A 109 5.61 16.53 -15.29
N LYS A 110 6.60 15.86 -14.67
CA LYS A 110 6.48 14.44 -14.33
C LYS A 110 5.37 14.22 -13.33
N VAL A 111 4.49 13.29 -13.66
CA VAL A 111 3.44 12.77 -12.81
C VAL A 111 3.68 11.30 -12.58
N GLU A 112 3.49 10.83 -11.37
CA GLU A 112 3.59 9.43 -11.01
C GLU A 112 2.62 9.13 -9.86
N GLY A 113 1.72 8.17 -10.07
CA GLY A 113 0.72 7.82 -9.08
C GLY A 113 0.08 6.46 -9.33
N LEU A 114 -0.96 6.18 -8.59
CA LEU A 114 -1.71 4.93 -8.63
C LEU A 114 -3.21 5.20 -8.75
N ALA A 115 -3.88 4.57 -9.68
CA ALA A 115 -5.34 4.59 -9.80
C ALA A 115 -5.91 3.24 -9.35
N PHE A 116 -6.77 3.28 -8.35
CA PHE A 116 -7.51 2.11 -7.88
C PHE A 116 -8.84 2.03 -8.64
N ILE A 117 -9.08 0.93 -9.35
CA ILE A 117 -10.24 0.80 -10.22
C ILE A 117 -10.99 -0.50 -9.90
N PRO A 118 -12.15 -0.42 -9.26
CA PRO A 118 -13.02 -1.58 -9.09
C PRO A 118 -13.56 -2.07 -10.43
N LYS A 119 -13.84 -3.36 -10.53
CA LYS A 119 -14.42 -3.96 -11.74
C LYS A 119 -15.82 -3.39 -12.02
N GLY A 120 -16.02 -2.92 -13.25
CA GLY A 120 -17.27 -2.30 -13.68
C GLY A 120 -17.44 -0.83 -13.26
N ASP A 121 -16.52 -0.29 -12.46
CA ASP A 121 -16.50 1.10 -12.05
C ASP A 121 -15.41 1.89 -12.79
N ALA A 122 -15.44 3.20 -12.68
CA ALA A 122 -14.50 4.08 -13.36
C ALA A 122 -13.78 5.02 -12.39
N ALA A 123 -12.46 5.08 -12.52
CA ALA A 123 -11.66 6.05 -11.82
C ALA A 123 -11.49 7.34 -12.63
N THR A 124 -11.64 8.46 -11.95
CA THR A 124 -11.39 9.81 -12.48
C THR A 124 -10.22 10.49 -11.77
N TRP A 125 -9.62 9.79 -10.80
CA TRP A 125 -8.58 10.27 -9.91
C TRP A 125 -7.48 9.25 -9.77
N TYR A 126 -6.26 9.75 -9.48
CA TYR A 126 -5.15 8.91 -9.05
C TYR A 126 -4.56 9.45 -7.75
N TYR A 127 -4.00 8.54 -6.96
CA TYR A 127 -3.22 8.86 -5.77
C TYR A 127 -1.81 9.24 -6.17
N ASP A 128 -1.33 10.40 -5.73
CA ASP A 128 0.05 10.81 -5.96
C ASP A 128 1.03 9.91 -5.21
N ARG A 129 2.13 9.58 -5.84
CA ARG A 129 3.16 8.73 -5.22
C ARG A 129 3.91 9.44 -4.10
N TRP A 130 4.09 10.74 -4.22
CA TRP A 130 4.99 11.52 -3.39
C TRP A 130 4.28 12.43 -2.42
N ASP A 131 3.22 13.04 -2.84
CA ASP A 131 2.50 14.02 -2.05
C ASP A 131 1.56 13.35 -1.07
N ARG A 132 1.55 13.89 0.15
CA ARG A 132 0.70 13.43 1.24
C ARG A 132 -0.43 14.41 1.46
N ALA A 133 -1.54 13.90 1.98
CA ALA A 133 -2.69 14.71 2.36
C ALA A 133 -3.25 14.22 3.69
N LEU A 134 -3.76 15.16 4.47
CA LEU A 134 -4.58 14.88 5.63
C LEU A 134 -6.04 14.79 5.19
N TRP A 135 -6.61 13.62 5.32
CA TRP A 135 -8.02 13.35 5.04
C TRP A 135 -8.84 13.43 6.30
N VAL A 136 -10.03 14.02 6.20
CA VAL A 136 -10.96 14.18 7.30
C VAL A 136 -12.29 13.54 6.95
N ARG A 137 -12.87 12.84 7.90
CA ARG A 137 -14.19 12.23 7.82
C ARG A 137 -14.98 12.54 9.08
N TYR A 138 -16.27 12.83 8.93
CA TYR A 138 -17.19 13.01 10.04
C TYR A 138 -18.24 11.88 10.02
N GLY A 139 -18.36 11.15 11.11
CA GLY A 139 -19.26 10.00 11.21
C GLY A 139 -18.95 8.90 10.19
N GLU A 140 -19.99 8.32 9.60
CA GLU A 140 -19.88 7.25 8.61
C GLU A 140 -19.89 7.75 7.15
N GLY A 141 -19.93 9.04 6.95
CA GLY A 141 -19.89 9.66 5.62
C GLY A 141 -18.62 9.36 4.83
N PRO A 142 -18.55 9.71 3.55
CA PRO A 142 -17.33 9.61 2.77
C PRO A 142 -16.22 10.54 3.31
N PRO A 143 -14.94 10.29 3.03
CA PRO A 143 -13.88 11.23 3.38
C PRO A 143 -14.12 12.56 2.66
N LEU A 144 -14.04 13.66 3.41
CA LEU A 144 -14.54 14.94 2.99
C LEU A 144 -13.49 15.84 2.37
N THR A 145 -12.27 15.76 2.85
CA THR A 145 -11.23 16.72 2.49
C THR A 145 -9.87 16.07 2.53
N GLY A 146 -9.07 16.34 1.51
CA GLY A 146 -7.64 16.07 1.53
C GLY A 146 -6.89 17.40 1.47
N HIS A 147 -6.25 17.80 2.56
CA HIS A 147 -5.29 18.89 2.54
C HIS A 147 -3.93 18.36 2.17
N THR A 148 -3.37 18.82 1.06
CA THR A 148 -2.01 18.47 0.68
C THR A 148 -1.03 18.98 1.73
N LEU A 149 -0.20 18.08 2.21
CA LEU A 149 0.84 18.36 3.19
C LEU A 149 2.16 18.56 2.46
N ASP A 150 2.43 19.81 2.09
CA ASP A 150 3.66 20.15 1.38
C ASP A 150 4.88 19.93 2.29
N ASP A 151 5.94 19.37 1.70
CA ASP A 151 7.26 19.26 2.34
C ASP A 151 7.32 18.52 3.68
N LEU A 152 6.50 17.48 3.90
CA LEU A 152 6.72 16.59 5.05
C LEU A 152 8.14 16.03 5.01
N PRO A 153 8.82 15.92 6.17
CA PRO A 153 10.13 15.28 6.24
C PRO A 153 10.02 13.80 5.82
N ARG A 154 11.07 13.30 5.16
CA ARG A 154 11.02 11.95 4.58
C ARG A 154 11.87 10.93 5.31
N PHE A 155 12.91 11.40 5.99
CA PHE A 155 13.93 10.53 6.56
C PHE A 155 14.12 10.70 8.06
N ARG A 156 13.93 11.91 8.58
CA ARG A 156 14.11 12.22 9.99
C ARG A 156 12.78 12.41 10.68
N GLU A 157 12.70 11.89 11.88
CA GLU A 157 11.59 12.18 12.79
C GLU A 157 11.66 13.63 13.24
N HIS A 158 10.50 14.23 13.33
CA HIS A 158 10.29 15.55 13.91
C HIS A 158 9.23 15.44 15.01
N GLU A 159 9.71 15.00 16.15
CA GLU A 159 8.87 14.81 17.32
C GLU A 159 8.27 16.14 17.79
N PRO A 160 7.01 16.12 18.28
CA PRO A 160 6.43 17.29 18.92
C PRO A 160 7.25 17.70 20.16
N VAL A 161 7.11 18.94 20.58
CA VAL A 161 7.72 19.39 21.84
C VAL A 161 6.96 18.79 23.01
N MET A 162 7.70 18.09 23.89
CA MET A 162 7.15 17.39 25.05
C MET A 162 7.51 18.14 26.35
N GLU A 163 6.59 18.15 27.28
CA GLU A 163 6.80 18.57 28.66
C GLU A 163 6.34 17.43 29.58
N GLY A 164 7.29 16.60 30.02
CA GLY A 164 6.98 15.29 30.59
C GLY A 164 6.28 14.42 29.55
N ASP A 165 5.10 13.87 29.88
CA ASP A 165 4.30 13.06 28.98
C ASP A 165 3.29 13.87 28.11
N LYS A 166 3.30 15.19 28.25
CA LYS A 166 2.34 16.08 27.54
C LYS A 166 2.98 16.69 26.31
N VAL A 167 2.26 16.65 25.19
CA VAL A 167 2.62 17.38 23.97
C VAL A 167 2.23 18.83 24.15
N VAL A 168 3.20 19.74 24.20
CA VAL A 168 2.97 21.19 24.41
C VAL A 168 2.95 22.00 23.11
N GLY A 169 3.61 21.55 22.06
CA GLY A 169 3.61 22.30 20.80
C GLY A 169 4.33 21.59 19.65
N ALA A 170 4.35 22.26 18.51
CA ALA A 170 5.10 21.83 17.33
C ALA A 170 6.59 22.11 17.52
N ASN A 171 7.46 21.21 17.01
CA ASN A 171 8.87 21.51 16.98
C ASN A 171 9.20 22.63 15.98
N ALA A 172 10.43 23.16 16.05
CA ALA A 172 10.84 24.29 15.23
C ALA A 172 10.77 24.04 13.70
N TYR A 173 10.91 22.81 13.26
CA TYR A 173 10.76 22.44 11.85
C TYR A 173 9.31 22.48 11.39
N MET A 174 8.40 21.91 12.17
CA MET A 174 6.97 21.89 11.88
C MET A 174 6.33 23.27 12.09
N ALA A 175 6.76 24.02 13.10
CA ALA A 175 6.27 25.38 13.38
C ALA A 175 6.59 26.39 12.28
N ARG A 176 7.67 26.22 11.52
CA ARG A 176 7.99 27.06 10.35
C ARG A 176 7.10 26.79 9.14
N ARG A 177 6.31 25.74 9.19
CA ARG A 177 5.42 25.28 8.14
C ARG A 177 4.05 25.02 8.75
N PRO A 178 3.36 26.09 9.21
CA PRO A 178 2.07 25.93 9.86
C PRO A 178 1.07 25.39 8.83
N LEU A 179 0.82 24.10 8.91
CA LEU A 179 -0.33 23.47 8.29
C LEU A 179 -1.53 23.78 9.21
N LEU A 180 -1.94 25.02 9.21
CA LEU A 180 -3.23 25.42 9.73
C LEU A 180 -4.26 24.98 8.71
N ALA A 181 -4.68 23.73 8.83
CA ALA A 181 -5.92 23.33 8.23
C ALA A 181 -7.05 23.97 9.04
N SER A 182 -7.42 25.22 8.70
CA SER A 182 -8.73 25.70 9.05
C SER A 182 -9.73 24.93 8.18
N PHE A 183 -10.60 24.14 8.81
CA PHE A 183 -11.63 23.38 8.10
C PHE A 183 -12.76 24.28 7.65
N THR A 184 -12.45 25.19 6.76
CA THR A 184 -13.43 25.88 5.96
C THR A 184 -13.21 25.49 4.54
N PRO A 185 -13.16 24.44 4.12
CA PRO A 185 -13.90 23.91 3.00
C PRO A 185 -13.78 22.41 2.79
N ALA A 186 -14.76 21.90 2.28
CA ALA A 186 -14.81 20.59 1.75
C ALA A 186 -14.55 20.55 0.27
N VAL A 187 -14.01 19.43 -0.14
CA VAL A 187 -13.96 19.04 -1.53
C VAL A 187 -15.16 18.17 -1.82
N GLU A 188 -16.12 18.70 -2.54
CA GLU A 188 -17.26 17.92 -3.02
C GLU A 188 -16.86 17.23 -4.33
N PHE A 189 -16.84 15.91 -4.33
CA PHE A 189 -16.64 15.12 -5.53
C PHE A 189 -17.98 14.98 -6.25
N THR A 190 -18.37 15.95 -7.03
CA THR A 190 -19.52 15.81 -7.93
C THR A 190 -19.09 15.03 -9.18
N GLY A 191 -19.85 14.02 -9.50
CA GLY A 191 -19.55 13.06 -10.55
C GLY A 191 -19.13 13.69 -11.88
N GLY A 192 -17.91 13.41 -12.30
CA GLY A 192 -17.41 13.67 -13.66
C GLY A 192 -16.67 14.98 -13.89
N GLN A 193 -16.69 15.93 -12.97
CA GLN A 193 -15.83 17.12 -13.00
C GLN A 193 -14.94 17.09 -11.77
N GLY A 194 -13.68 17.46 -11.91
CA GLY A 194 -12.70 17.43 -10.84
C GLY A 194 -13.16 18.03 -9.51
N PRO A 195 -12.39 17.88 -8.41
CA PRO A 195 -12.79 18.41 -7.13
C PRO A 195 -12.99 19.90 -7.25
N SER A 196 -14.22 20.35 -7.10
CA SER A 196 -14.47 21.75 -6.82
C SER A 196 -14.17 21.97 -5.34
N MET A 197 -13.21 22.81 -5.03
CA MET A 197 -12.99 23.30 -3.67
C MET A 197 -14.21 24.13 -3.27
N GLN A 198 -15.20 23.51 -2.66
CA GLN A 198 -16.31 24.20 -2.04
C GLN A 198 -16.22 24.12 -0.53
N VAL A 199 -16.46 25.24 0.10
CA VAL A 199 -16.50 25.42 1.55
C VAL A 199 -17.64 24.58 2.15
N LEU A 200 -17.34 23.51 2.86
CA LEU A 200 -18.32 22.59 3.45
C LEU A 200 -18.50 22.77 4.97
N GLY A 201 -17.83 23.72 5.61
CA GLY A 201 -18.03 23.97 7.04
C GLY A 201 -19.50 24.10 7.41
N LYS A 202 -20.32 24.74 6.57
CA LYS A 202 -21.77 24.86 6.77
C LYS A 202 -22.59 23.63 6.40
N ALA A 203 -22.13 22.81 5.45
CA ALA A 203 -22.92 21.64 4.98
C ALA A 203 -22.83 20.43 5.92
N LEU A 204 -21.81 20.38 6.79
CA LEU A 204 -21.57 19.26 7.69
C LEU A 204 -21.87 19.55 9.16
N GLY A 205 -22.27 20.78 9.48
CA GLY A 205 -22.50 21.16 10.87
C GLY A 205 -21.24 21.19 11.74
N LEU A 206 -20.05 21.24 11.12
CA LEU A 206 -18.80 21.37 11.87
C LEU A 206 -18.64 22.82 12.35
N PRO A 207 -18.19 23.02 13.62
CA PRO A 207 -17.93 24.35 14.17
C PRO A 207 -16.87 25.09 13.35
N GLU A 208 -17.04 26.42 13.20
CA GLU A 208 -16.10 27.26 12.44
C GLU A 208 -14.75 27.45 13.16
N ASP A 209 -14.70 27.24 14.47
CA ASP A 209 -13.50 27.32 15.32
C ASP A 209 -12.75 25.98 15.46
N LEU A 210 -13.24 24.92 14.79
CA LEU A 210 -12.54 23.65 14.74
C LEU A 210 -11.29 23.77 13.89
N THR A 211 -10.13 23.52 14.49
CA THR A 211 -8.83 23.58 13.81
C THR A 211 -8.01 22.32 14.05
N VAL A 212 -7.14 21.98 13.10
CA VAL A 212 -6.15 20.91 13.25
C VAL A 212 -4.75 21.47 13.02
N GLU A 213 -3.91 21.35 14.02
CA GLU A 213 -2.51 21.77 14.00
C GLU A 213 -1.61 20.56 13.88
N VAL A 214 -0.63 20.58 12.97
CA VAL A 214 0.39 19.52 12.87
C VAL A 214 1.53 19.82 13.82
N LEU A 215 1.77 18.94 14.77
CA LEU A 215 2.76 19.11 15.83
C LEU A 215 4.07 18.39 15.55
N GLY A 216 3.99 17.22 14.92
CA GLY A 216 5.12 16.37 14.64
C GLY A 216 4.85 15.38 13.52
N TYR A 217 5.92 14.72 13.07
CA TYR A 217 5.83 13.72 12.03
C TYR A 217 6.93 12.67 12.18
N TYR A 218 6.54 11.42 12.04
CA TYR A 218 7.42 10.27 12.07
C TYR A 218 7.37 9.58 10.70
N PRO A 219 8.45 9.61 9.92
CA PRO A 219 8.53 8.85 8.67
C PRO A 219 8.56 7.34 8.90
N TYR A 220 9.08 6.91 10.06
CA TYR A 220 9.21 5.52 10.47
C TYR A 220 8.79 5.38 11.93
N ALA A 221 7.57 4.93 12.15
CA ALA A 221 7.03 4.72 13.48
C ALA A 221 6.30 3.38 13.58
N GLU A 222 6.25 2.85 14.77
CA GLU A 222 5.29 1.84 15.20
C GLU A 222 4.21 2.52 16.03
N ILE A 223 2.96 2.13 15.81
CA ILE A 223 1.86 2.59 16.64
C ILE A 223 1.67 1.58 17.76
N ASN A 224 1.99 1.99 18.97
CA ASN A 224 1.61 1.28 20.15
C ASN A 224 0.19 1.67 20.52
N VAL A 225 -0.65 0.66 20.72
CA VAL A 225 -1.99 0.85 21.23
C VAL A 225 -1.92 0.74 22.73
N ASP A 226 -2.26 1.82 23.40
CA ASP A 226 -2.45 1.87 24.85
C ASP A 226 -3.92 2.10 25.18
N TRP A 227 -4.33 1.68 26.36
CA TRP A 227 -5.68 1.86 26.86
C TRP A 227 -5.64 2.65 28.13
N GLN A 228 -6.37 3.75 28.16
CA GLN A 228 -6.43 4.66 29.29
C GLN A 228 -7.88 4.83 29.73
N PRO A 229 -8.15 5.19 30.99
CA PRO A 229 -9.49 5.59 31.40
C PRO A 229 -10.05 6.70 30.51
N ALA A 230 -11.28 6.58 30.08
CA ALA A 230 -11.97 7.60 29.32
C ALA A 230 -12.04 8.90 30.12
N LYS A 231 -11.88 10.03 29.44
CA LYS A 231 -12.01 11.34 30.05
C LYS A 231 -13.47 11.64 30.40
N SER A 232 -13.71 12.58 31.30
CA SER A 232 -15.07 13.02 31.66
C SER A 232 -15.82 13.49 30.40
N GLY A 233 -16.98 12.87 30.15
CA GLY A 233 -17.80 13.17 28.97
C GLY A 233 -17.53 12.28 27.74
N GLU A 234 -16.51 11.42 27.78
CA GLU A 234 -16.24 10.41 26.72
C GLU A 234 -16.98 9.10 27.03
N VAL A 235 -17.45 8.44 25.97
CA VAL A 235 -18.02 7.10 26.08
C VAL A 235 -16.86 6.10 26.13
N GLY A 236 -16.62 5.55 27.30
CA GLY A 236 -15.64 4.47 27.46
C GLY A 236 -16.17 3.13 26.95
N THR A 237 -15.27 2.24 26.65
CA THR A 237 -15.57 0.87 26.24
C THR A 237 -14.95 -0.15 27.16
N THR A 238 -15.42 -1.39 27.09
CA THR A 238 -14.79 -2.52 27.80
C THR A 238 -13.54 -2.96 27.03
N ALA A 239 -12.43 -3.09 27.74
CA ALA A 239 -11.19 -3.66 27.25
C ALA A 239 -10.65 -4.73 28.19
N PHE A 240 -9.98 -5.73 27.65
CA PHE A 240 -9.30 -6.77 28.40
C PHE A 240 -7.79 -6.60 28.27
N LEU A 241 -7.10 -6.55 29.41
CA LEU A 241 -5.65 -6.70 29.44
C LEU A 241 -5.32 -8.19 29.49
N LEU A 242 -4.68 -8.69 28.44
CA LEU A 242 -4.17 -10.05 28.34
C LEU A 242 -2.70 -10.05 28.74
N THR A 243 -2.34 -10.85 29.72
CA THR A 243 -0.96 -11.03 30.19
C THR A 243 -0.56 -12.48 29.97
N THR A 244 0.37 -12.73 29.09
CA THR A 244 0.87 -14.06 28.76
C THR A 244 2.00 -14.44 29.68
N ARG A 245 1.96 -15.61 30.29
CA ARG A 245 3.02 -16.18 31.13
C ARG A 245 3.47 -17.51 30.58
N ASP A 246 4.77 -17.67 30.45
CA ASP A 246 5.35 -18.97 30.06
C ASP A 246 5.39 -19.88 31.29
N ASN A 247 4.67 -21.01 31.21
CA ASN A 247 4.63 -22.06 32.22
C ASN A 247 5.46 -23.30 31.78
N SER A 248 6.25 -23.23 30.70
CA SER A 248 7.19 -24.28 30.36
C SER A 248 8.18 -24.42 31.51
N GLY A 249 8.07 -25.52 32.25
CA GLY A 249 8.82 -25.78 33.49
C GLY A 249 10.31 -25.52 33.34
N ASP A 250 10.82 -24.83 34.31
CA ASP A 250 12.19 -24.33 34.43
C ASP A 250 13.25 -25.41 34.19
N HIS A 251 13.96 -25.34 33.08
CA HIS A 251 15.18 -26.09 32.84
C HIS A 251 16.46 -25.28 33.12
N THR A 252 16.38 -24.04 33.60
CA THR A 252 17.54 -23.13 33.72
C THR A 252 17.84 -22.57 35.11
N GLY A 253 17.26 -23.06 36.18
CA GLY A 253 17.72 -22.79 37.55
C GLY A 253 17.83 -21.32 38.00
N HIS A 254 17.21 -20.37 37.32
CA HIS A 254 17.17 -18.96 37.72
C HIS A 254 15.85 -18.65 38.46
N ASN A 255 15.99 -18.33 39.72
CA ASN A 255 14.89 -17.84 40.56
C ASN A 255 14.32 -16.54 39.99
N HIS A 256 13.20 -16.65 39.28
CA HIS A 256 12.40 -15.50 38.88
C HIS A 256 11.49 -15.09 40.04
N GLY A 257 11.46 -13.79 40.35
CA GLY A 257 10.64 -13.22 41.42
C GLY A 257 9.14 -13.51 41.29
N PRO A 258 8.31 -13.06 42.25
CA PRO A 258 6.89 -13.43 42.36
C PRO A 258 6.00 -13.05 41.17
N GLU A 259 6.52 -12.33 40.15
CA GLU A 259 5.74 -11.95 38.96
C GLU A 259 5.75 -13.01 37.83
N GLY A 260 6.51 -14.11 37.94
CA GLY A 260 6.64 -15.14 36.89
C GLY A 260 7.11 -14.56 35.53
N ASN A 261 7.48 -15.40 34.59
CA ASN A 261 7.92 -14.99 33.26
C ASN A 261 6.77 -14.40 32.43
N VAL A 262 6.48 -13.11 32.59
CA VAL A 262 5.56 -12.40 31.70
C VAL A 262 6.24 -12.25 30.33
N THR A 263 5.71 -12.91 29.31
CA THR A 263 6.25 -12.88 27.94
C THR A 263 5.63 -11.77 27.09
N SER A 264 4.34 -11.46 27.32
CA SER A 264 3.70 -10.33 26.62
C SER A 264 2.53 -9.75 27.43
N ARG A 265 2.18 -8.50 27.10
CA ARG A 265 0.95 -7.83 27.53
C ARG A 265 0.26 -7.25 26.34
N GLU A 266 -0.99 -7.59 26.12
CA GLU A 266 -1.78 -7.11 24.99
C GLU A 266 -3.17 -6.66 25.44
N TRP A 267 -3.69 -5.64 24.80
CA TRP A 267 -5.05 -5.18 25.01
C TRP A 267 -5.99 -5.73 23.95
N LEU A 268 -7.11 -6.28 24.38
CA LEU A 268 -8.18 -6.81 23.54
C LEU A 268 -9.48 -6.05 23.78
N SER A 269 -10.05 -5.47 22.72
CA SER A 269 -11.37 -4.85 22.77
C SER A 269 -12.09 -5.01 21.44
N HIS A 270 -13.41 -5.03 21.45
CA HIS A 270 -14.24 -5.07 20.26
C HIS A 270 -14.08 -3.81 19.37
N VAL A 271 -13.58 -2.73 19.96
CA VAL A 271 -13.24 -1.47 19.25
C VAL A 271 -11.78 -1.48 18.87
N GLY A 272 -11.48 -1.24 17.61
CA GLY A 272 -10.10 -1.13 17.14
C GLY A 272 -9.84 -1.86 15.80
N PRO A 273 -8.62 -1.79 15.27
CA PRO A 273 -8.28 -2.29 13.92
C PRO A 273 -8.49 -3.80 13.80
N ASN A 274 -8.26 -4.55 14.87
CA ASN A 274 -8.39 -6.01 14.88
C ASN A 274 -9.82 -6.46 15.19
N ARG A 275 -10.78 -5.55 15.34
CA ARG A 275 -12.19 -5.83 15.64
C ARG A 275 -12.36 -6.82 16.80
N GLY A 276 -11.59 -6.61 17.85
CA GLY A 276 -11.62 -7.47 19.03
C GLY A 276 -10.94 -8.82 18.88
N ARG A 277 -10.04 -9.02 17.94
CA ARG A 277 -9.33 -10.29 17.72
C ARG A 277 -7.85 -10.14 17.98
N THR A 278 -7.26 -11.13 18.62
CA THR A 278 -5.82 -11.33 18.70
C THR A 278 -5.50 -12.81 18.59
N SER A 279 -4.26 -13.13 18.19
CA SER A 279 -3.78 -14.50 18.11
C SER A 279 -2.56 -14.64 19.02
N LEU A 280 -2.63 -15.56 19.97
CA LEU A 280 -1.54 -15.88 20.87
C LEU A 280 -1.18 -17.36 20.70
N GLY A 281 -0.06 -17.62 20.01
CA GLY A 281 0.28 -18.98 19.57
C GLY A 281 -0.80 -19.54 18.62
N ASP A 282 -1.25 -20.75 18.89
CA ASP A 282 -2.32 -21.42 18.14
C ASP A 282 -3.74 -21.02 18.57
N SER A 283 -3.88 -20.08 19.52
CA SER A 283 -5.18 -19.61 20.00
C SER A 283 -5.61 -18.31 19.34
N GLU A 284 -6.79 -18.30 18.74
CA GLU A 284 -7.50 -17.09 18.33
C GLU A 284 -8.43 -16.65 19.48
N ILE A 285 -8.22 -15.43 20.00
CA ILE A 285 -9.05 -14.84 21.04
C ILE A 285 -9.84 -13.68 20.43
N GLU A 286 -11.17 -13.72 20.61
CA GLU A 286 -12.07 -12.69 20.10
C GLU A 286 -12.93 -12.13 21.25
N HIS A 287 -12.95 -10.80 21.42
CA HIS A 287 -13.85 -10.11 22.32
C HIS A 287 -15.06 -9.59 21.55
N ARG A 288 -16.27 -9.89 22.04
CA ARG A 288 -17.53 -9.35 21.51
C ARG A 288 -18.35 -8.76 22.67
N VAL A 289 -18.98 -7.62 22.38
CA VAL A 289 -20.05 -7.10 23.21
C VAL A 289 -21.36 -7.58 22.61
N VAL A 290 -22.19 -8.22 23.42
CA VAL A 290 -23.43 -8.88 23.01
C VAL A 290 -24.56 -8.47 23.94
N ASN A 291 -25.80 -8.57 23.50
CA ASN A 291 -26.96 -8.47 24.38
C ASN A 291 -27.26 -9.83 25.07
N ASP A 292 -28.11 -9.84 26.09
CA ASP A 292 -28.39 -11.05 26.84
C ASP A 292 -29.01 -12.16 25.98
N ALA A 293 -29.88 -11.82 25.03
CA ALA A 293 -30.48 -12.80 24.11
C ALA A 293 -29.46 -13.43 23.17
N GLU A 294 -28.52 -12.63 22.65
CA GLU A 294 -27.43 -13.11 21.84
C GLU A 294 -26.44 -13.97 22.65
N LEU A 295 -26.12 -13.55 23.90
CA LEU A 295 -25.30 -14.35 24.78
C LEU A 295 -25.93 -15.73 25.04
N GLU A 296 -27.21 -15.77 25.37
CA GLU A 296 -27.94 -17.02 25.56
C GLU A 296 -27.93 -17.89 24.30
N GLY A 297 -28.16 -17.29 23.14
CA GLY A 297 -28.09 -17.98 21.84
C GLY A 297 -26.73 -18.58 21.55
N ILE A 298 -25.63 -17.85 21.85
CA ILE A 298 -24.25 -18.35 21.70
C ILE A 298 -24.00 -19.51 22.68
N MET A 299 -24.38 -19.36 23.93
CA MET A 299 -24.23 -20.41 24.96
C MET A 299 -25.02 -21.67 24.62
N GLN A 300 -26.22 -21.56 24.08
CA GLN A 300 -27.04 -22.70 23.62
C GLN A 300 -26.48 -23.35 22.35
N ALA A 301 -25.85 -22.59 21.45
CA ALA A 301 -25.23 -23.10 20.25
C ALA A 301 -23.87 -23.76 20.52
N ALA A 302 -23.19 -23.37 21.60
CA ALA A 302 -21.90 -23.96 21.97
C ALA A 302 -22.07 -25.49 22.19
N GLY A 303 -21.29 -26.29 21.48
CA GLY A 303 -21.40 -27.75 21.49
C GLY A 303 -22.55 -28.35 20.64
N LYS A 304 -23.42 -27.53 20.06
CA LYS A 304 -24.56 -27.99 19.24
C LYS A 304 -24.43 -27.59 17.78
N LEU A 305 -23.21 -27.66 17.26
CA LEU A 305 -22.91 -27.28 15.88
C LEU A 305 -23.16 -28.41 14.88
N HIS A 306 -23.04 -29.65 15.32
CA HIS A 306 -23.14 -30.83 14.48
C HIS A 306 -24.41 -31.60 14.79
N ARG A 307 -25.37 -31.57 13.88
CA ARG A 307 -26.62 -32.31 14.01
C ARG A 307 -26.63 -33.47 13.03
N LEU A 308 -26.85 -34.67 13.54
CA LEU A 308 -27.08 -35.87 12.74
C LEU A 308 -28.55 -36.25 12.80
N LYS A 309 -29.16 -36.46 11.64
CA LYS A 309 -30.44 -37.19 11.51
C LYS A 309 -30.08 -38.60 11.12
N VAL A 310 -30.43 -39.54 11.94
CA VAL A 310 -30.05 -40.95 11.78
C VAL A 310 -31.29 -41.81 11.71
N SER A 311 -31.34 -42.68 10.71
CA SER A 311 -32.38 -43.68 10.55
C SER A 311 -31.72 -45.05 10.33
N VAL A 312 -32.05 -45.99 11.21
CA VAL A 312 -31.67 -47.42 11.14
C VAL A 312 -32.84 -48.28 11.61
N PRO A 313 -32.91 -49.54 11.31
CA PRO A 313 -33.93 -50.44 11.85
C PRO A 313 -33.94 -50.36 13.38
N GLY A 314 -35.11 -50.01 13.94
CA GLY A 314 -35.28 -49.83 15.41
C GLY A 314 -34.89 -48.49 15.99
N TYR A 315 -34.42 -47.52 15.16
CA TYR A 315 -34.13 -46.16 15.65
C TYR A 315 -34.29 -45.13 14.50
N GLU A 316 -35.04 -44.10 14.74
CA GLU A 316 -35.11 -42.91 13.90
C GLU A 316 -35.10 -41.67 14.81
N GLY A 317 -34.16 -40.77 14.59
CA GLY A 317 -34.04 -39.59 15.43
C GLY A 317 -33.00 -38.58 14.95
N ALA A 318 -33.03 -37.41 15.53
CA ALA A 318 -32.03 -36.38 15.35
C ALA A 318 -31.31 -36.08 16.67
N MET A 319 -30.01 -35.98 16.62
CA MET A 319 -29.19 -35.70 17.77
C MET A 319 -28.08 -34.70 17.46
N TYR A 320 -27.68 -33.92 18.43
CA TYR A 320 -26.45 -33.14 18.38
C TYR A 320 -25.28 -34.00 18.82
N VAL A 321 -24.20 -33.93 18.07
CA VAL A 321 -23.00 -34.73 18.32
C VAL A 321 -21.77 -33.81 18.44
N GLU A 322 -20.78 -34.27 19.21
CA GLU A 322 -19.54 -33.58 19.44
C GLU A 322 -18.34 -34.44 19.04
N PRO A 323 -17.28 -33.90 18.44
CA PRO A 323 -16.06 -34.63 18.17
C PRO A 323 -15.51 -35.31 19.44
N GLY A 324 -14.97 -36.51 19.29
CA GLY A 324 -14.44 -37.34 20.38
C GLY A 324 -15.47 -38.18 21.11
N LYS A 325 -16.78 -37.86 21.05
CA LYS A 325 -17.85 -38.57 21.81
C LYS A 325 -18.47 -39.72 21.02
N SER A 326 -19.01 -40.69 21.76
CA SER A 326 -19.72 -41.86 21.27
C SER A 326 -21.20 -41.82 21.62
N TYR A 327 -22.04 -42.25 20.70
CA TYR A 327 -23.50 -42.21 20.80
C TYR A 327 -24.08 -43.56 20.41
N THR A 328 -24.88 -44.15 21.29
CA THR A 328 -25.60 -45.41 21.01
C THR A 328 -26.99 -45.08 20.48
N LEU A 329 -27.40 -45.74 19.42
CA LEU A 329 -28.68 -45.49 18.74
C LEU A 329 -29.78 -46.37 19.32
N GLY A 330 -30.33 -46.02 20.46
CA GLY A 330 -31.39 -46.74 21.12
C GLY A 330 -31.04 -48.23 21.29
N GLU A 331 -31.95 -49.14 20.95
CA GLU A 331 -31.77 -50.60 20.99
C GLU A 331 -31.35 -51.19 19.67
N SER A 332 -31.00 -50.38 18.65
CA SER A 332 -30.65 -50.83 17.32
C SER A 332 -29.32 -51.60 17.20
N GLY A 333 -28.52 -51.60 18.27
CA GLY A 333 -27.17 -52.20 18.26
C GLY A 333 -26.09 -51.39 17.55
N TYR A 334 -26.41 -50.19 17.04
CA TYR A 334 -25.44 -49.30 16.41
C TYR A 334 -24.86 -48.34 17.43
N THR A 335 -23.56 -48.08 17.27
CA THR A 335 -22.85 -47.01 17.98
C THR A 335 -22.10 -46.18 16.97
N ILE A 336 -22.23 -44.87 17.07
CA ILE A 336 -21.53 -43.88 16.29
C ILE A 336 -20.56 -43.13 17.20
N ARG A 337 -19.27 -43.15 16.88
CA ARG A 337 -18.27 -42.32 17.50
C ARG A 337 -17.83 -41.24 16.52
N VAL A 338 -17.91 -39.99 16.94
CA VAL A 338 -17.39 -38.89 16.16
C VAL A 338 -15.87 -38.81 16.31
N MET A 339 -15.15 -39.04 15.22
CA MET A 339 -13.69 -39.16 15.26
C MET A 339 -13.02 -37.83 15.10
N ASP A 340 -13.48 -37.05 14.11
CA ASP A 340 -12.84 -35.82 13.70
C ASP A 340 -13.81 -34.92 12.94
N PHE A 341 -13.54 -33.62 12.99
CA PHE A 341 -14.24 -32.60 12.22
C PHE A 341 -13.24 -31.72 11.49
N ASN A 342 -13.34 -31.64 10.17
CA ASN A 342 -12.55 -30.73 9.37
C ASN A 342 -13.44 -29.58 8.87
N PRO A 343 -13.21 -28.33 9.36
CA PRO A 343 -14.01 -27.18 8.99
C PRO A 343 -13.78 -26.68 7.56
N SER A 344 -12.72 -27.15 6.89
CA SER A 344 -12.25 -26.59 5.61
C SER A 344 -11.78 -27.68 4.64
N TRP A 345 -12.57 -28.74 4.48
CA TRP A 345 -12.22 -29.85 3.59
C TRP A 345 -12.38 -29.46 2.11
N PRO A 346 -11.31 -29.54 1.28
CA PRO A 346 -11.39 -29.26 -0.15
C PRO A 346 -12.00 -30.45 -0.89
N THR A 347 -13.02 -30.20 -1.67
CA THR A 347 -13.65 -31.22 -2.54
C THR A 347 -13.09 -31.19 -3.96
N MET A 348 -13.31 -32.23 -4.74
CA MET A 348 -12.83 -32.32 -6.14
C MET A 348 -13.38 -31.20 -7.04
N ASP A 349 -14.55 -30.68 -6.74
CA ASP A 349 -15.17 -29.53 -7.41
C ASP A 349 -14.68 -28.17 -6.82
N ARG A 350 -13.59 -28.17 -6.03
CA ARG A 350 -12.91 -27.00 -5.43
C ARG A 350 -13.76 -26.20 -4.45
N LYS A 351 -14.84 -26.76 -3.98
CA LYS A 351 -15.61 -26.15 -2.90
C LYS A 351 -15.05 -26.62 -1.57
N VAL A 352 -14.97 -25.69 -0.62
CA VAL A 352 -14.64 -26.00 0.77
C VAL A 352 -15.92 -26.38 1.48
N VAL A 353 -15.93 -27.57 2.08
CA VAL A 353 -17.08 -28.10 2.82
C VAL A 353 -16.70 -28.51 4.24
N LYS A 354 -17.67 -28.59 5.11
CA LYS A 354 -17.51 -29.13 6.46
C LYS A 354 -17.55 -30.65 6.39
N LEU A 355 -16.53 -31.32 6.91
CA LEU A 355 -16.42 -32.77 6.88
C LEU A 355 -16.44 -33.30 8.31
N LEU A 356 -17.38 -34.17 8.61
CA LEU A 356 -17.42 -34.91 9.87
C LEU A 356 -17.07 -36.37 9.62
N THR A 357 -16.13 -36.92 10.38
CA THR A 357 -15.69 -38.32 10.26
C THR A 357 -16.23 -39.13 11.43
N LEU A 358 -16.98 -40.15 11.10
CA LEU A 358 -17.65 -41.03 12.05
C LEU A 358 -17.02 -42.40 12.03
N MET A 359 -16.87 -43.04 13.17
CA MET A 359 -16.67 -44.47 13.32
C MET A 359 -17.98 -45.12 13.66
N VAL A 360 -18.44 -46.01 12.80
CA VAL A 360 -19.69 -46.75 13.00
C VAL A 360 -19.34 -48.16 13.44
N LYS A 361 -20.00 -48.65 14.48
CA LYS A 361 -19.93 -50.03 14.98
C LYS A 361 -21.32 -50.59 15.08
N GLY A 362 -21.49 -51.84 14.75
CA GLY A 362 -22.75 -52.56 14.74
C GLY A 362 -23.33 -52.72 13.33
N GLY A 363 -24.50 -53.36 13.23
CA GLY A 363 -25.14 -53.67 11.98
C GLY A 363 -24.43 -54.71 11.13
N PRO A 364 -24.94 -55.01 9.91
CA PRO A 364 -24.42 -56.10 9.06
C PRO A 364 -23.03 -55.83 8.48
N ALA A 365 -22.61 -54.55 8.41
CA ALA A 365 -21.31 -54.17 7.87
C ALA A 365 -20.17 -54.19 8.91
N GLY A 366 -20.48 -54.41 10.19
CA GLY A 366 -19.48 -54.39 11.28
C GLY A 366 -18.94 -53.02 11.61
N GLU A 367 -17.60 -52.92 11.72
CA GLU A 367 -16.95 -51.64 12.04
C GLU A 367 -16.37 -51.01 10.76
N PHE A 368 -16.76 -49.74 10.52
CA PHE A 368 -16.28 -48.98 9.37
C PHE A 368 -16.30 -47.47 9.65
N ARG A 369 -15.54 -46.73 8.84
CA ARG A 369 -15.48 -45.27 8.91
C ARG A 369 -16.45 -44.67 7.87
N ARG A 370 -17.26 -43.68 8.32
CA ARG A 370 -18.18 -42.94 7.45
C ARG A 370 -17.84 -41.48 7.49
N GLN A 371 -17.66 -40.85 6.32
CA GLN A 371 -17.48 -39.43 6.17
C GLN A 371 -18.80 -38.79 5.72
N VAL A 372 -19.28 -37.81 6.43
CA VAL A 372 -20.52 -37.08 6.11
C VAL A 372 -20.24 -35.60 5.91
N MET A 373 -20.90 -35.02 4.93
CA MET A 373 -20.80 -33.62 4.53
C MET A 373 -22.20 -33.06 4.33
N PRO A 374 -22.47 -31.78 4.69
CA PRO A 374 -23.78 -31.19 4.50
C PRO A 374 -24.23 -31.23 3.04
N GLY A 375 -25.44 -31.77 2.79
CA GLY A 375 -26.03 -31.81 1.45
C GLY A 375 -25.34 -32.74 0.45
N ARG A 376 -24.46 -33.65 0.90
CA ARG A 376 -23.76 -34.62 0.04
C ARG A 376 -23.97 -36.06 0.53
N PRO A 377 -23.96 -37.03 -0.37
CA PRO A 377 -24.01 -38.43 0.04
C PRO A 377 -22.78 -38.81 0.87
N PRO A 378 -22.93 -39.70 1.89
CA PRO A 378 -21.83 -40.14 2.72
C PRO A 378 -20.83 -40.97 1.92
N THR A 379 -19.59 -41.01 2.40
CA THR A 379 -18.52 -41.88 1.85
C THR A 379 -18.04 -42.82 2.92
N ASP A 380 -18.06 -44.14 2.62
CA ASP A 380 -17.62 -45.21 3.54
C ASP A 380 -16.21 -45.69 3.24
N TRP A 381 -15.51 -46.12 4.30
CA TRP A 381 -14.17 -46.64 4.26
C TRP A 381 -14.09 -47.94 5.07
N LYS A 382 -13.69 -49.02 4.43
CA LYS A 382 -13.51 -50.33 5.05
C LYS A 382 -12.12 -50.44 5.67
N LEU A 383 -12.03 -50.80 6.95
CA LEU A 383 -10.81 -50.69 7.74
C LEU A 383 -9.90 -51.94 7.56
N ASP A 384 -10.47 -53.12 7.44
CA ASP A 384 -9.72 -54.42 7.51
C ASP A 384 -9.37 -55.02 6.15
N GLU A 385 -9.22 -54.23 5.11
CA GLU A 385 -8.92 -54.72 3.78
C GLU A 385 -7.40 -54.65 3.48
N ALA A 386 -6.82 -55.74 2.98
CA ALA A 386 -5.40 -55.82 2.66
C ALA A 386 -5.00 -54.74 1.64
N GLY A 387 -3.98 -53.96 1.97
CA GLY A 387 -3.53 -52.81 1.15
C GLY A 387 -4.25 -51.47 1.47
N ALA A 388 -5.11 -51.45 2.47
CA ALA A 388 -5.71 -50.19 2.96
C ALA A 388 -4.66 -49.38 3.73
N GLY A 389 -4.55 -48.08 3.40
CA GLY A 389 -3.77 -47.14 4.18
C GLY A 389 -4.42 -46.86 5.56
N PRO A 390 -3.86 -45.94 6.36
CA PRO A 390 -4.38 -45.60 7.70
C PRO A 390 -5.84 -45.16 7.71
N MET A 391 -6.37 -44.71 6.56
CA MET A 391 -7.76 -44.29 6.41
C MET A 391 -8.73 -45.41 6.08
N GLY A 392 -8.25 -46.61 5.69
CA GLY A 392 -9.04 -47.68 5.12
C GLY A 392 -9.18 -47.60 3.60
N LYS A 393 -9.95 -48.53 2.99
CA LYS A 393 -10.22 -48.53 1.56
C LYS A 393 -11.58 -47.89 1.27
N ARG A 394 -11.56 -46.81 0.46
CA ARG A 394 -12.75 -46.09 0.06
C ARG A 394 -13.70 -46.97 -0.73
N GLN A 395 -14.97 -46.96 -0.40
CA GLN A 395 -16.01 -47.69 -1.08
C GLN A 395 -16.80 -46.77 -2.04
N THR A 396 -17.26 -47.30 -3.14
CA THR A 396 -18.09 -46.60 -4.15
C THR A 396 -19.57 -46.59 -3.76
N GLU A 397 -20.00 -47.57 -2.97
CA GLU A 397 -21.34 -47.67 -2.43
C GLU A 397 -21.31 -47.68 -0.89
N PRO A 398 -22.38 -47.25 -0.21
CA PRO A 398 -22.47 -47.37 1.23
C PRO A 398 -22.32 -48.82 1.69
N LEU A 399 -21.41 -49.07 2.67
CA LEU A 399 -21.19 -50.40 3.26
C LEU A 399 -22.44 -50.92 3.97
N ASP A 400 -23.15 -50.00 4.60
CA ASP A 400 -24.42 -50.29 5.24
C ASP A 400 -25.53 -49.40 4.66
N LYS A 401 -26.44 -50.02 3.88
CA LYS A 401 -27.56 -49.35 3.22
C LYS A 401 -28.74 -49.14 4.19
N GLN A 402 -28.73 -49.78 5.34
CA GLN A 402 -29.78 -49.62 6.36
C GLN A 402 -29.52 -48.39 7.24
N LEU A 403 -28.23 -47.96 7.31
CA LEU A 403 -27.84 -46.79 8.09
C LEU A 403 -27.87 -45.53 7.18
N VAL A 404 -28.89 -44.72 7.34
CA VAL A 404 -29.00 -43.39 6.70
C VAL A 404 -28.59 -42.34 7.69
N ILE A 405 -27.61 -41.51 7.31
CA ILE A 405 -27.15 -40.39 8.11
C ILE A 405 -27.17 -39.12 7.25
N GLU A 406 -27.95 -38.15 7.65
CA GLU A 406 -27.91 -36.78 7.15
C GLU A 406 -27.17 -35.88 8.14
N TYR A 407 -26.24 -35.11 7.66
CA TYR A 407 -25.43 -34.19 8.47
C TYR A 407 -25.81 -32.75 8.19
N GLU A 408 -26.18 -32.03 9.25
CA GLU A 408 -26.44 -30.60 9.26
C GLU A 408 -25.39 -29.90 10.11
N PHE A 409 -24.76 -28.85 9.58
CA PHE A 409 -23.82 -28.02 10.32
C PHE A 409 -24.38 -26.60 10.47
N ALA A 410 -24.43 -26.08 11.71
CA ALA A 410 -24.93 -24.76 12.03
C ALA A 410 -23.93 -24.03 12.92
N ASP A 411 -23.32 -22.98 12.40
CA ASP A 411 -22.44 -22.09 13.15
C ASP A 411 -22.81 -20.61 12.90
N PRO A 412 -24.00 -20.17 13.35
CA PRO A 412 -24.48 -18.82 13.10
C PRO A 412 -23.61 -17.75 13.80
N TYR A 413 -22.93 -18.12 14.85
CA TYR A 413 -22.11 -17.22 15.67
C TYR A 413 -20.61 -17.30 15.38
N ARG A 414 -20.21 -18.08 14.36
CA ARG A 414 -18.81 -18.29 13.97
C ARG A 414 -17.95 -18.75 15.15
N LEU A 415 -18.40 -19.78 15.82
CA LEU A 415 -17.70 -20.38 16.97
C LEU A 415 -16.53 -21.27 16.53
N VAL A 416 -16.62 -21.91 15.37
CA VAL A 416 -15.64 -22.90 14.91
C VAL A 416 -14.34 -22.20 14.51
N PRO A 417 -13.19 -22.62 15.08
CA PRO A 417 -11.88 -22.09 14.72
C PRO A 417 -11.45 -22.51 13.31
N LEU A 418 -10.42 -21.83 12.80
CA LEU A 418 -9.70 -22.31 11.62
C LEU A 418 -8.95 -23.61 11.94
N GLU A 419 -8.64 -24.38 10.90
CA GLU A 419 -7.93 -25.65 11.05
C GLU A 419 -6.58 -25.46 11.78
N GLY A 420 -6.33 -26.27 12.80
CA GLY A 420 -5.10 -26.23 13.59
C GLY A 420 -5.05 -25.13 14.65
N SER A 421 -6.15 -24.44 14.93
CA SER A 421 -6.23 -23.40 15.95
C SER A 421 -7.30 -23.68 17.01
N GLU A 422 -7.18 -23.04 18.16
CA GLU A 422 -8.22 -22.96 19.18
C GLU A 422 -8.93 -21.61 19.04
N LYS A 423 -10.24 -21.55 19.30
CA LYS A 423 -10.98 -20.30 19.33
C LYS A 423 -11.57 -20.04 20.71
N ARG A 424 -11.39 -18.83 21.20
CA ARG A 424 -11.86 -18.38 22.49
C ARG A 424 -12.62 -17.07 22.33
N LEU A 425 -13.88 -17.07 22.75
CA LEU A 425 -14.73 -15.88 22.70
C LEU A 425 -14.88 -15.33 24.12
N LEU A 426 -14.35 -14.13 24.38
CA LEU A 426 -14.66 -13.33 25.53
C LEU A 426 -15.91 -12.50 25.23
N LEU A 427 -17.03 -12.88 25.79
CA LEU A 427 -18.33 -12.23 25.60
C LEU A 427 -18.63 -11.34 26.81
N THR A 428 -18.96 -10.08 26.56
CA THR A 428 -19.41 -9.16 27.59
C THR A 428 -20.81 -8.65 27.29
N THR A 429 -21.68 -8.59 28.26
CA THR A 429 -22.96 -7.88 28.11
C THR A 429 -22.83 -6.45 28.61
N ALA A 430 -23.47 -5.52 27.92
CA ALA A 430 -23.65 -4.17 28.42
C ALA A 430 -24.69 -4.26 29.54
N GLY A 431 -24.32 -3.94 30.78
CA GLY A 431 -25.28 -3.89 31.87
C GLY A 431 -26.31 -2.79 31.63
N GLU A 432 -27.56 -3.14 31.41
CA GLU A 432 -28.66 -2.20 31.34
C GLU A 432 -29.23 -1.92 32.73
N GLY A 433 -29.46 -0.64 33.06
CA GLY A 433 -30.22 -0.24 34.24
C GLY A 433 -29.59 -0.58 35.59
N GLY A 434 -28.25 -0.71 35.67
CA GLY A 434 -27.54 -0.98 36.93
C GLY A 434 -27.26 -2.47 37.21
N THR A 435 -27.52 -3.35 36.26
CA THR A 435 -27.05 -4.74 36.28
C THR A 435 -25.57 -4.82 35.95
N ALA A 436 -24.79 -5.60 36.72
CA ALA A 436 -23.38 -5.82 36.44
C ALA A 436 -23.20 -6.51 35.07
N ALA A 437 -22.32 -5.99 34.24
CA ALA A 437 -21.97 -6.61 32.97
C ALA A 437 -21.36 -8.00 33.21
N LYS A 438 -21.88 -9.02 32.54
CA LYS A 438 -21.37 -10.40 32.65
C LYS A 438 -20.17 -10.58 31.70
N THR A 439 -19.23 -11.41 32.10
CA THR A 439 -18.14 -11.88 31.26
C THR A 439 -18.21 -13.39 31.14
N VAL A 440 -18.39 -13.87 29.94
CA VAL A 440 -18.48 -15.29 29.63
C VAL A 440 -17.38 -15.65 28.60
N LEU A 441 -16.67 -16.73 28.89
CA LEU A 441 -15.71 -17.33 27.96
C LEU A 441 -16.36 -18.55 27.32
N VAL A 442 -16.38 -18.57 26.02
CA VAL A 442 -16.68 -19.76 25.22
C VAL A 442 -15.39 -20.20 24.56
N SER A 443 -14.87 -21.35 24.91
CA SER A 443 -13.66 -21.94 24.34
C SER A 443 -14.02 -23.14 23.47
N MET A 444 -13.37 -23.23 22.31
CA MET A 444 -13.44 -24.37 21.42
C MET A 444 -12.01 -24.82 21.11
N GLY A 445 -11.62 -25.95 21.66
CA GLY A 445 -10.27 -26.50 21.56
C GLY A 445 -9.98 -27.22 20.24
N PHE A 446 -8.77 -27.73 20.10
CA PHE A 446 -8.30 -28.49 18.91
C PHE A 446 -9.14 -29.72 18.61
N ALA A 447 -9.65 -30.41 19.64
CA ALA A 447 -10.54 -31.57 19.51
C ALA A 447 -12.01 -31.15 19.34
N HIS A 448 -12.28 -29.86 19.12
CA HIS A 448 -13.62 -29.27 19.05
C HIS A 448 -14.48 -29.47 20.31
N GLU A 449 -13.82 -29.70 21.43
CA GLU A 449 -14.47 -29.67 22.73
C GLU A 449 -14.86 -28.23 23.09
N THR A 450 -16.09 -28.06 23.55
CA THR A 450 -16.61 -26.74 23.90
C THR A 450 -16.68 -26.59 25.38
N GLU A 451 -16.09 -25.54 25.92
CA GLU A 451 -16.16 -25.17 27.32
C GLU A 451 -16.76 -23.77 27.46
N VAL A 452 -17.69 -23.62 28.38
CA VAL A 452 -18.32 -22.34 28.73
C VAL A 452 -18.05 -22.04 30.19
N LYS A 453 -17.42 -20.88 30.46
CA LYS A 453 -17.12 -20.39 31.81
C LYS A 453 -17.63 -18.97 31.98
N GLU A 454 -18.30 -18.71 33.13
CA GLU A 454 -18.70 -17.37 33.52
C GLU A 454 -17.73 -16.82 34.57
N PHE A 455 -17.33 -15.55 34.44
CA PHE A 455 -16.41 -14.88 35.34
C PHE A 455 -17.09 -13.64 35.95
N ALA A 456 -17.47 -13.75 37.21
CA ALA A 456 -18.19 -12.69 37.94
C ALA A 456 -17.36 -11.39 38.03
N ASP A 457 -16.05 -11.50 38.27
CA ASP A 457 -15.15 -10.36 38.46
C ASP A 457 -14.42 -9.93 37.19
N GLY A 458 -14.70 -10.58 36.05
CA GLY A 458 -14.04 -10.29 34.78
C GLY A 458 -12.52 -10.58 34.75
N VAL A 459 -12.03 -11.39 35.69
CA VAL A 459 -10.64 -11.83 35.79
C VAL A 459 -10.59 -13.34 35.65
N GLY A 460 -9.67 -13.84 34.83
CA GLY A 460 -9.56 -15.27 34.63
C GLY A 460 -8.22 -15.68 34.05
N VAL A 461 -8.02 -16.99 33.97
CA VAL A 461 -6.86 -17.59 33.32
C VAL A 461 -7.33 -18.53 32.25
N LEU A 462 -6.74 -18.38 31.06
CA LEU A 462 -6.94 -19.22 29.90
C LEU A 462 -5.65 -20.02 29.69
N ASN A 463 -5.77 -21.34 29.60
CA ASN A 463 -4.66 -22.18 29.22
C ASN A 463 -4.70 -22.32 27.70
N ALA A 464 -3.68 -21.82 27.00
CA ALA A 464 -3.57 -21.86 25.55
C ALA A 464 -2.39 -22.72 25.11
N GLY A 465 -2.52 -23.34 23.93
CA GLY A 465 -1.46 -24.13 23.31
C GLY A 465 -1.56 -25.63 23.59
N ARG A 466 -0.65 -26.39 22.94
CA ARG A 466 -0.57 -27.86 23.07
C ARG A 466 0.06 -28.24 24.41
N GLU A 467 -0.11 -29.50 24.82
CA GLU A 467 0.37 -29.99 26.12
C GLU A 467 1.86 -29.74 26.41
N ASP A 468 2.68 -29.67 25.36
CA ASP A 468 4.12 -29.45 25.42
C ASP A 468 4.53 -27.95 25.41
N GLN A 469 3.60 -27.05 25.10
CA GLN A 469 3.81 -25.61 25.00
C GLN A 469 2.65 -24.82 25.63
N ARG A 470 2.24 -25.19 26.84
CA ARG A 470 1.17 -24.48 27.54
C ARG A 470 1.59 -23.09 27.96
N VAL A 471 0.79 -22.13 27.57
CA VAL A 471 0.93 -20.73 27.94
C VAL A 471 -0.31 -20.32 28.73
N ASP A 472 -0.10 -19.75 29.91
CA ASP A 472 -1.19 -19.18 30.68
C ASP A 472 -1.43 -17.74 30.26
N ILE A 473 -2.66 -17.46 29.85
CA ILE A 473 -3.11 -16.11 29.48
C ILE A 473 -4.01 -15.62 30.60
N HIS A 474 -3.50 -14.71 31.41
CA HIS A 474 -4.30 -14.01 32.41
C HIS A 474 -5.02 -12.86 31.70
N PHE A 475 -6.34 -12.77 31.88
CA PHE A 475 -7.11 -11.65 31.40
C PHE A 475 -7.76 -10.88 32.52
N GLN A 476 -7.82 -9.56 32.36
CA GLN A 476 -8.48 -8.65 33.30
C GLN A 476 -9.35 -7.67 32.51
N ARG A 477 -10.62 -7.58 32.88
CA ARG A 477 -11.59 -6.64 32.33
C ARG A 477 -11.40 -5.26 32.93
N HIS A 478 -11.38 -4.26 32.07
CA HIS A 478 -11.38 -2.85 32.44
C HIS A 478 -12.54 -2.15 31.73
N GLU A 479 -13.35 -1.44 32.52
CA GLU A 479 -14.49 -0.67 32.00
C GLU A 479 -14.14 0.78 31.83
N GLY A 480 -14.90 1.46 30.95
CA GLY A 480 -14.70 2.90 30.72
C GLY A 480 -13.36 3.25 30.14
N MET A 481 -12.77 2.36 29.35
CA MET A 481 -11.47 2.56 28.74
C MET A 481 -11.61 3.22 27.38
N ARG A 482 -10.64 4.06 27.02
CA ARG A 482 -10.45 4.57 25.67
C ARG A 482 -9.15 4.06 25.09
N ARG A 483 -9.18 3.79 23.80
CA ARG A 483 -7.99 3.41 23.04
C ARG A 483 -7.18 4.65 22.71
N VAL A 484 -5.91 4.63 23.04
CA VAL A 484 -4.95 5.68 22.70
C VAL A 484 -3.88 5.09 21.80
N GLU A 485 -3.67 5.70 20.68
CA GLU A 485 -2.60 5.31 19.76
C GLU A 485 -1.42 6.25 19.97
N VAL A 486 -0.27 5.70 20.31
CA VAL A 486 0.96 6.46 20.53
C VAL A 486 2.01 6.01 19.53
N ALA A 487 2.45 6.96 18.71
CA ALA A 487 3.54 6.68 17.79
C ALA A 487 4.87 6.64 18.53
N LYS A 488 5.67 5.63 18.23
CA LYS A 488 7.06 5.51 18.69
C LYS A 488 7.98 5.42 17.49
N ALA A 489 9.00 6.29 17.46
CA ALA A 489 9.99 6.28 16.40
C ALA A 489 10.75 4.95 16.38
N VAL A 490 10.91 4.38 15.19
CA VAL A 490 11.70 3.16 14.99
C VAL A 490 13.18 3.56 14.87
N PRO A 491 14.07 2.98 15.68
CA PRO A 491 15.50 3.21 15.60
C PRO A 491 16.05 2.95 14.19
N GLN A 492 17.04 3.72 13.77
CA GLN A 492 17.56 3.72 12.40
C GLN A 492 18.09 2.35 11.95
N ASP A 493 18.67 1.59 12.86
CA ASP A 493 19.18 0.23 12.64
C ASP A 493 18.07 -0.82 12.40
N LYS A 494 16.87 -0.54 12.89
CA LYS A 494 15.68 -1.43 12.72
C LYS A 494 14.78 -1.03 11.57
N ARG A 495 15.08 0.05 10.86
CA ARG A 495 14.27 0.51 9.71
C ARG A 495 14.54 -0.37 8.50
N ASP A 496 13.63 -1.29 8.21
CA ASP A 496 13.65 -2.00 6.94
C ASP A 496 12.98 -1.16 5.86
N ARG A 497 13.77 -0.74 4.89
CA ARG A 497 13.32 0.11 3.77
C ARG A 497 12.44 -0.63 2.76
N ARG A 498 12.34 -1.95 2.85
CA ARG A 498 11.66 -2.80 1.87
C ARG A 498 10.24 -3.17 2.24
N THR A 499 9.85 -2.98 3.49
CA THR A 499 8.64 -3.63 3.98
C THR A 499 7.62 -2.66 4.54
N GLY A 500 6.52 -2.47 3.80
CA GLY A 500 5.23 -2.15 4.42
C GLY A 500 4.66 -3.30 5.26
N GLU A 501 5.38 -4.43 5.37
CA GLU A 501 4.99 -5.65 6.08
C GLU A 501 5.41 -5.66 7.56
N SER A 502 6.37 -4.84 7.94
CA SER A 502 6.95 -4.82 9.30
C SER A 502 6.16 -4.04 10.34
N GLY A 503 4.95 -3.55 10.03
CA GLY A 503 4.21 -2.68 10.94
C GLY A 503 4.75 -1.24 11.05
N ILE A 504 5.89 -0.95 10.42
CA ILE A 504 6.47 0.39 10.38
C ILE A 504 5.68 1.25 9.39
N MET A 505 5.20 2.39 9.87
CA MET A 505 4.38 3.30 9.07
C MET A 505 4.75 4.76 9.29
N GLN A 506 4.28 5.62 8.41
CA GLN A 506 4.35 7.06 8.62
C GLN A 506 3.24 7.48 9.58
N VAL A 507 3.54 8.35 10.54
CA VAL A 507 2.56 8.86 11.49
C VAL A 507 2.67 10.36 11.63
N LEU A 508 1.54 11.04 11.50
CA LEU A 508 1.40 12.46 11.77
C LEU A 508 0.88 12.65 13.19
N VAL A 509 1.48 13.55 13.95
CA VAL A 509 0.97 13.97 15.24
C VAL A 509 0.25 15.29 15.06
N ALA A 510 -1.04 15.28 15.30
CA ALA A 510 -1.91 16.43 15.11
C ALA A 510 -2.62 16.82 16.42
N ARG A 511 -2.88 18.11 16.62
CA ARG A 511 -3.76 18.61 17.66
C ARG A 511 -5.06 19.08 17.05
N VAL A 512 -6.16 18.49 17.45
CA VAL A 512 -7.50 18.99 17.15
C VAL A 512 -7.89 19.97 18.25
N LYS A 513 -8.32 21.15 17.88
CA LYS A 513 -8.68 22.22 18.82
C LYS A 513 -10.04 22.83 18.44
N MET A 514 -10.86 23.09 19.47
CA MET A 514 -12.11 23.83 19.33
C MET A 514 -12.34 24.64 20.61
N GLY A 515 -12.30 25.98 20.50
CA GLY A 515 -12.33 26.87 21.66
C GLY A 515 -11.19 26.57 22.65
N GLU A 516 -11.53 26.32 23.91
CA GLU A 516 -10.58 25.94 24.96
C GLU A 516 -10.22 24.44 24.95
N TRP A 517 -10.99 23.63 24.25
CA TRP A 517 -10.76 22.18 24.18
C TRP A 517 -9.70 21.84 23.13
N SER A 518 -8.84 20.90 23.49
CA SER A 518 -7.89 20.33 22.51
C SER A 518 -7.51 18.90 22.84
N GLU A 519 -7.25 18.11 21.80
CA GLU A 519 -6.76 16.73 21.90
C GLU A 519 -5.66 16.45 20.88
N VAL A 520 -4.63 15.68 21.31
CA VAL A 520 -3.56 15.25 20.44
C VAL A 520 -3.89 13.86 19.88
N VAL A 521 -3.79 13.72 18.57
CA VAL A 521 -4.13 12.50 17.83
C VAL A 521 -2.93 12.06 17.01
N HIS A 522 -2.64 10.77 17.06
CA HIS A 522 -1.64 10.14 16.21
C HIS A 522 -2.33 9.57 14.97
N VAL A 523 -1.98 10.07 13.81
CA VAL A 523 -2.66 9.78 12.54
C VAL A 523 -1.76 8.90 11.66
N PRO A 524 -2.04 7.58 11.60
CA PRO A 524 -1.26 6.66 10.79
C PRO A 524 -1.49 6.88 9.30
N PHE A 525 -0.46 6.56 8.51
CA PHE A 525 -0.55 6.57 7.06
C PHE A 525 -1.35 5.36 6.55
N THR A 526 -2.24 5.62 5.62
CA THR A 526 -2.97 4.59 4.89
C THR A 526 -2.82 4.84 3.39
N THR A 527 -2.37 3.84 2.66
CA THR A 527 -2.15 3.93 1.21
C THR A 527 -3.40 4.34 0.46
N TRP A 528 -4.56 3.83 0.90
CA TRP A 528 -5.85 4.10 0.30
C TRP A 528 -6.71 4.89 1.29
N ALA A 529 -6.63 6.21 1.27
CA ALA A 529 -7.38 7.08 2.16
C ALA A 529 -8.91 6.91 1.99
N ARG A 530 -9.36 6.62 0.78
CA ARG A 530 -10.73 6.20 0.51
C ARG A 530 -10.80 4.69 0.59
N ASN A 531 -11.03 4.16 1.78
CA ASN A 531 -11.14 2.72 1.94
C ASN A 531 -12.44 2.21 1.32
N LEU A 532 -12.35 1.67 0.11
CA LEU A 532 -13.46 1.06 -0.62
C LEU A 532 -14.04 -0.17 0.09
N TRP A 533 -13.35 -0.68 1.11
CA TRP A 533 -13.73 -1.88 1.85
C TRP A 533 -14.30 -1.59 3.26
N GLY A 534 -14.64 -0.34 3.54
CA GLY A 534 -15.49 0.04 4.69
C GLY A 534 -14.79 0.27 6.02
N ALA A 535 -13.51 -0.02 6.20
CA ALA A 535 -12.84 0.24 7.48
C ALA A 535 -11.91 1.47 7.38
N TRP A 536 -12.32 2.58 7.97
CA TRP A 536 -11.44 3.73 8.16
C TRP A 536 -10.36 3.38 9.18
N ARG A 537 -9.11 3.53 8.81
CA ARG A 537 -7.95 3.27 9.67
C ARG A 537 -7.20 4.56 9.93
N GLY A 538 -7.75 5.43 10.74
CA GLY A 538 -7.14 6.72 11.07
C GLY A 538 -7.30 7.06 12.54
N GLY A 539 -6.68 8.16 12.96
CA GLY A 539 -6.91 8.73 14.28
C GLY A 539 -8.36 9.16 14.42
N GLN A 540 -8.99 8.81 15.53
CA GLN A 540 -10.35 9.20 15.85
C GLN A 540 -10.35 10.11 17.08
N VAL A 541 -11.19 11.15 17.06
CA VAL A 541 -11.36 12.05 18.19
C VAL A 541 -12.82 12.46 18.33
N MET A 542 -13.31 12.39 19.57
CA MET A 542 -14.62 12.93 19.94
C MET A 542 -14.47 14.40 20.29
N VAL A 543 -14.96 15.27 19.42
CA VAL A 543 -14.96 16.71 19.66
C VAL A 543 -16.23 17.07 20.45
N PRO A 544 -16.13 17.81 21.55
CA PRO A 544 -17.30 18.21 22.32
C PRO A 544 -18.35 18.90 21.45
N GLY A 545 -19.62 18.49 21.62
CA GLY A 545 -20.72 19.07 20.81
C GLY A 545 -20.92 18.46 19.44
N LEU A 546 -20.05 17.53 19.00
CA LEU A 546 -20.28 16.72 17.81
C LEU A 546 -20.96 15.40 18.19
N GLU A 547 -21.93 14.96 17.38
CA GLU A 547 -22.68 13.72 17.59
C GLU A 547 -21.87 12.48 17.17
N ALA A 548 -20.87 12.63 16.31
CA ALA A 548 -20.07 11.55 15.78
C ALA A 548 -18.57 11.88 15.87
N PRO A 549 -17.68 10.87 15.86
CA PRO A 549 -16.25 11.11 15.91
C PRO A 549 -15.74 11.78 14.65
N LEU A 550 -14.82 12.72 14.83
CA LEU A 550 -13.98 13.23 13.76
C LEU A 550 -12.86 12.22 13.49
N GLN A 551 -12.71 11.78 12.26
CA GLN A 551 -11.70 10.81 11.86
C GLN A 551 -10.68 11.50 10.97
N LEU A 552 -9.42 11.39 11.36
CA LEU A 552 -8.28 11.93 10.63
C LEU A 552 -7.47 10.79 10.04
N GLN A 553 -7.02 10.94 8.81
CA GLN A 553 -6.19 9.95 8.14
C GLN A 553 -5.09 10.63 7.34
N LEU A 554 -3.86 10.20 7.55
CA LEU A 554 -2.75 10.53 6.69
C LEU A 554 -2.78 9.60 5.48
N GLY A 555 -2.83 10.15 4.29
CA GLY A 555 -2.86 9.39 3.05
C GLY A 555 -2.10 10.05 1.93
N GLN A 556 -2.21 9.49 0.75
CA GLN A 556 -1.69 10.10 -0.47
C GLN A 556 -2.61 11.23 -0.95
N ALA A 557 -2.04 12.26 -1.52
CA ALA A 557 -2.82 13.28 -2.21
C ALA A 557 -3.50 12.70 -3.46
N TRP A 558 -4.65 13.28 -3.84
CA TRP A 558 -5.37 12.89 -5.04
C TRP A 558 -5.25 13.97 -6.09
N HIS A 559 -5.10 13.54 -7.33
CA HIS A 559 -5.10 14.44 -8.47
C HIS A 559 -6.08 13.92 -9.53
N PRO A 560 -6.73 14.83 -10.27
CA PRO A 560 -7.62 14.44 -11.34
C PRO A 560 -6.87 13.76 -12.47
N MET A 561 -7.42 12.68 -13.00
CA MET A 561 -6.94 12.08 -14.24
C MET A 561 -7.46 12.86 -15.45
N PRO A 562 -6.68 12.93 -16.53
CA PRO A 562 -7.11 13.60 -17.76
C PRO A 562 -8.22 12.84 -18.50
N ALA A 563 -8.55 11.65 -18.04
CA ALA A 563 -9.57 10.79 -18.65
C ALA A 563 -10.29 9.98 -17.56
N ARG A 564 -11.49 9.53 -17.86
CA ARG A 564 -12.20 8.55 -17.06
C ARG A 564 -11.81 7.15 -17.50
N VAL A 565 -11.33 6.30 -16.59
CA VAL A 565 -10.83 4.96 -16.87
C VAL A 565 -11.69 3.92 -16.18
N ARG A 566 -12.38 3.07 -16.94
CA ARG A 566 -13.24 2.00 -16.45
C ARG A 566 -12.54 0.65 -16.62
N LEU A 567 -12.57 -0.18 -15.60
CA LEU A 567 -12.11 -1.57 -15.68
C LEU A 567 -13.21 -2.46 -16.24
N ASP A 568 -13.00 -2.97 -17.45
CA ASP A 568 -13.95 -3.86 -18.10
C ASP A 568 -13.69 -5.33 -17.75
N ALA A 569 -12.41 -5.76 -17.78
CA ALA A 569 -12.01 -7.11 -17.44
C ALA A 569 -10.64 -7.16 -16.80
N PHE A 570 -10.44 -8.13 -15.92
CA PHE A 570 -9.14 -8.48 -15.36
C PHE A 570 -8.88 -9.97 -15.54
N GLU A 571 -7.70 -10.33 -16.07
CA GLU A 571 -7.30 -11.70 -16.35
C GLU A 571 -5.93 -12.01 -15.76
N LEU A 572 -5.83 -13.11 -15.01
CA LEU A 572 -4.57 -13.69 -14.53
C LEU A 572 -4.14 -14.82 -15.47
N VAL A 573 -3.04 -14.64 -16.18
CA VAL A 573 -2.50 -15.64 -17.09
C VAL A 573 -1.47 -16.49 -16.35
N LYS A 574 -1.70 -17.79 -16.27
CA LYS A 574 -0.78 -18.74 -15.63
C LYS A 574 0.27 -19.26 -16.60
N TYR A 575 1.40 -19.72 -16.09
CA TYR A 575 2.35 -20.47 -16.89
C TYR A 575 1.72 -21.78 -17.37
N PRO A 576 2.05 -22.24 -18.60
CA PRO A 576 1.62 -23.56 -19.07
C PRO A 576 2.08 -24.66 -18.12
N GLY A 577 1.14 -25.52 -17.66
CA GLY A 577 1.45 -26.59 -16.72
C GLY A 577 1.45 -26.21 -15.24
N ALA A 578 1.19 -24.94 -14.89
CA ALA A 578 1.02 -24.54 -13.49
C ALA A 578 -0.27 -25.16 -12.93
N THR A 579 -0.14 -25.87 -11.80
CA THR A 579 -1.27 -26.42 -11.05
C THR A 579 -2.08 -25.28 -10.44
N GLU A 580 -3.38 -25.49 -10.28
CA GLU A 580 -4.23 -24.52 -9.58
C GLU A 580 -3.80 -24.43 -8.11
N GLY A 581 -3.67 -23.19 -7.64
CA GLY A 581 -3.15 -22.88 -6.30
C GLY A 581 -1.70 -22.39 -6.29
N THR A 582 -0.93 -22.53 -7.39
CA THR A 582 0.39 -21.88 -7.46
C THR A 582 0.25 -20.38 -7.71
N MET A 583 0.93 -19.58 -6.90
CA MET A 583 1.01 -18.11 -7.03
C MET A 583 1.83 -17.64 -8.26
N MET A 584 2.29 -18.56 -9.11
CA MET A 584 3.11 -18.24 -10.27
C MET A 584 2.24 -17.84 -11.47
N HIS A 585 2.10 -16.55 -11.66
CA HIS A 585 1.42 -16.00 -12.81
C HIS A 585 2.42 -15.53 -13.87
N ARG A 586 2.10 -15.78 -15.14
CA ARG A 586 2.90 -15.36 -16.29
C ARG A 586 2.63 -13.92 -16.64
N ASP A 587 1.38 -13.50 -16.53
CA ASP A 587 0.95 -12.15 -16.92
C ASP A 587 -0.30 -11.72 -16.15
N PHE A 588 -0.50 -10.42 -16.05
CA PHE A 588 -1.62 -9.74 -15.39
C PHE A 588 -2.19 -8.75 -16.39
N LYS A 589 -3.43 -8.95 -16.83
CA LYS A 589 -4.05 -8.17 -17.88
C LYS A 589 -5.26 -7.41 -17.34
N SER A 590 -5.22 -6.09 -17.46
CA SER A 590 -6.34 -5.21 -17.18
C SER A 590 -6.84 -4.59 -18.47
N THR A 591 -7.99 -5.04 -18.94
CA THR A 591 -8.69 -4.42 -20.09
C THR A 591 -9.52 -3.26 -19.57
N VAL A 592 -9.26 -2.08 -20.11
CA VAL A 592 -9.90 -0.84 -19.66
C VAL A 592 -10.46 -0.06 -20.85
N THR A 593 -11.56 0.64 -20.58
CA THR A 593 -12.09 1.67 -21.48
C THR A 593 -11.73 3.04 -20.95
N ILE A 594 -11.05 3.85 -21.77
CA ILE A 594 -10.60 5.19 -21.45
C ILE A 594 -11.46 6.20 -22.22
N PHE A 595 -12.16 7.06 -21.48
CA PHE A 595 -13.00 8.13 -22.03
C PHE A 595 -12.26 9.46 -21.89
N GLU A 596 -11.88 10.05 -23.01
CA GLU A 596 -11.22 11.35 -23.07
C GLU A 596 -12.27 12.47 -23.15
N PRO A 597 -12.44 13.30 -22.11
CA PRO A 597 -13.50 14.31 -22.08
C PRO A 597 -13.30 15.42 -23.13
N ASP A 598 -12.04 15.75 -23.44
CA ASP A 598 -11.69 16.83 -24.40
C ASP A 598 -12.03 16.48 -25.86
N THR A 599 -11.96 15.20 -26.20
CA THR A 599 -12.12 14.74 -27.58
C THR A 599 -13.40 13.95 -27.79
N GLY A 600 -14.03 13.50 -26.69
CA GLY A 600 -15.12 12.52 -26.72
C GLY A 600 -14.69 11.16 -27.26
N ALA A 601 -13.38 10.89 -27.35
CA ALA A 601 -12.84 9.64 -27.85
C ALA A 601 -12.93 8.55 -26.78
N GLU A 602 -13.25 7.34 -27.21
CA GLU A 602 -13.24 6.14 -26.42
C GLU A 602 -12.15 5.20 -26.94
N LEU A 603 -11.23 4.81 -26.06
CA LEU A 603 -10.16 3.87 -26.34
C LEU A 603 -10.32 2.65 -25.47
N VAL A 604 -10.42 1.46 -26.06
CA VAL A 604 -10.38 0.18 -25.35
C VAL A 604 -9.00 -0.43 -25.58
N ASP A 605 -8.26 -0.68 -24.48
CA ASP A 605 -6.93 -1.25 -24.54
C ASP A 605 -6.63 -2.09 -23.28
N THR A 606 -5.55 -2.87 -23.31
CA THR A 606 -5.18 -3.79 -22.23
C THR A 606 -3.79 -3.48 -21.69
N ALA A 607 -3.74 -3.07 -20.42
CA ALA A 607 -2.49 -2.96 -19.69
C ALA A 607 -2.07 -4.35 -19.18
N HIS A 608 -0.85 -4.76 -19.52
CA HIS A 608 -0.28 -6.00 -19.01
C HIS A 608 1.23 -5.86 -18.74
N MET A 609 1.89 -6.90 -18.28
CA MET A 609 3.30 -6.83 -17.91
C MET A 609 4.17 -6.32 -19.07
N ASN A 610 4.93 -5.24 -18.81
CA ASN A 610 5.79 -4.54 -19.78
C ASN A 610 5.07 -3.94 -21.02
N ASN A 611 3.75 -3.90 -21.02
CA ASN A 611 2.98 -3.29 -22.10
C ASN A 611 1.97 -2.28 -21.52
N PRO A 612 2.40 -1.03 -21.30
CA PRO A 612 1.54 0.02 -20.81
C PRO A 612 0.64 0.57 -21.93
N ILE A 613 -0.52 1.09 -21.52
CA ILE A 613 -1.43 1.83 -22.39
C ILE A 613 -0.97 3.27 -22.48
N TYR A 614 -1.02 3.83 -23.69
CA TYR A 614 -0.71 5.24 -23.94
C TYR A 614 -1.95 5.97 -24.44
N PHE A 615 -2.25 7.13 -23.84
CA PHE A 615 -3.43 7.91 -24.21
C PHE A 615 -3.22 9.42 -23.94
N GLY A 616 -4.15 10.22 -24.41
CA GLY A 616 -4.22 11.65 -24.16
C GLY A 616 -3.09 12.46 -24.82
N ARG A 617 -3.16 13.75 -24.62
CA ARG A 617 -2.21 14.75 -25.13
C ARG A 617 -1.54 15.53 -24.01
N PRO A 618 -0.38 16.16 -24.26
CA PRO A 618 0.19 17.10 -23.30
C PRO A 618 -0.76 18.27 -23.02
N PRO A 619 -0.87 18.73 -21.76
CA PRO A 619 -1.78 19.82 -21.39
C PRO A 619 -1.45 21.16 -22.05
N TYR A 620 -0.20 21.34 -22.50
CA TYR A 620 0.28 22.54 -23.22
C TYR A 620 0.08 22.48 -24.75
N VAL A 621 -0.45 21.36 -25.28
CA VAL A 621 -0.75 21.20 -26.71
C VAL A 621 -2.25 21.41 -26.91
N PRO A 622 -2.67 22.37 -27.76
CA PRO A 622 -4.08 22.58 -28.09
C PRO A 622 -4.76 21.32 -28.62
N ALA A 623 -6.02 21.10 -28.32
CA ALA A 623 -6.79 19.94 -28.75
C ALA A 623 -6.80 19.74 -30.27
N SER A 624 -6.79 20.82 -31.03
CA SER A 624 -6.72 20.80 -32.51
C SER A 624 -5.42 20.21 -33.05
N VAL A 625 -4.31 20.39 -32.34
CA VAL A 625 -2.97 19.89 -32.74
C VAL A 625 -2.78 18.46 -32.21
N GLY A 626 -3.35 18.12 -31.04
CA GLY A 626 -3.24 16.81 -30.42
C GLY A 626 -3.78 15.67 -31.29
N LYS A 627 -4.83 15.91 -32.08
CA LYS A 627 -5.35 14.92 -33.04
C LYS A 627 -4.34 14.50 -34.11
N VAL A 628 -3.40 15.38 -34.47
CA VAL A 628 -2.40 15.12 -35.50
C VAL A 628 -1.13 14.49 -34.94
N THR A 629 -0.76 14.85 -33.69
CA THR A 629 0.51 14.42 -33.09
C THR A 629 0.37 13.18 -32.20
N GLY A 630 -0.83 12.92 -31.65
CA GLY A 630 -1.09 11.80 -30.73
C GLY A 630 -0.88 10.41 -31.35
N GLY A 631 -1.04 10.28 -32.68
CA GLY A 631 -0.83 9.02 -33.37
C GLY A 631 0.63 8.73 -33.75
N VAL A 632 1.50 9.74 -33.78
CA VAL A 632 2.92 9.61 -34.27
C VAL A 632 3.91 9.50 -33.12
N LEU A 633 3.64 10.14 -31.96
CA LEU A 633 4.57 10.21 -30.82
C LEU A 633 4.14 9.41 -29.60
N GLY A 634 3.04 8.65 -29.69
CA GLY A 634 2.40 7.97 -28.56
C GLY A 634 1.64 8.94 -27.66
N GLY A 635 0.79 8.42 -26.79
CA GLY A 635 0.06 9.21 -25.81
C GLY A 635 0.99 9.86 -24.78
N TYR A 636 0.56 11.00 -24.26
CA TYR A 636 1.30 11.71 -23.20
C TYR A 636 1.18 11.00 -21.84
N TRP A 637 0.03 10.41 -21.57
CA TRP A 637 -0.27 9.66 -20.35
C TRP A 637 -0.02 8.17 -20.54
N THR A 638 0.32 7.51 -19.46
CA THR A 638 0.65 6.09 -19.44
C THR A 638 -0.08 5.42 -18.30
N LEU A 639 -0.75 4.31 -18.58
CA LEU A 639 -1.28 3.38 -17.57
C LEU A 639 -0.51 2.07 -17.65
N PHE A 640 -0.03 1.57 -16.52
CA PHE A 640 0.68 0.29 -16.44
C PHE A 640 0.18 -0.54 -15.27
N GLN A 641 0.26 -1.86 -15.39
CA GLN A 641 -0.16 -2.77 -14.33
C GLN A 641 0.74 -2.61 -13.10
N ALA A 642 0.16 -2.25 -11.95
CA ALA A 642 0.89 -2.07 -10.68
C ALA A 642 0.51 -3.12 -9.65
N GLN A 643 -0.77 -3.28 -9.34
CA GLN A 643 -1.28 -4.24 -8.36
C GLN A 643 -2.66 -4.78 -8.80
N TRP A 644 -3.11 -5.84 -8.16
CA TRP A 644 -4.41 -6.46 -8.43
C TRP A 644 -4.98 -7.10 -7.16
N ASP A 645 -6.25 -7.50 -7.20
CA ASP A 645 -6.88 -8.31 -6.16
C ASP A 645 -6.52 -9.80 -6.33
N PRO A 646 -5.66 -10.38 -5.45
CA PRO A 646 -5.25 -11.78 -5.57
C PRO A 646 -6.40 -12.77 -5.26
N ASN A 647 -7.44 -12.33 -4.54
CA ASN A 647 -8.45 -13.20 -3.98
C ASN A 647 -9.79 -13.21 -4.76
N GLY A 648 -10.04 -12.27 -5.64
CA GLY A 648 -11.36 -12.19 -6.26
C GLY A 648 -11.43 -11.49 -7.60
N GLN A 649 -10.33 -10.94 -8.10
CA GLN A 649 -10.30 -10.17 -9.35
C GLN A 649 -11.35 -9.04 -9.41
N ARG A 650 -11.64 -8.44 -8.24
CA ARG A 650 -12.68 -7.42 -8.07
C ARG A 650 -12.18 -6.02 -8.41
N TYR A 651 -10.86 -5.82 -8.42
CA TYR A 651 -10.23 -4.55 -8.74
C TYR A 651 -8.85 -4.74 -9.38
N THR A 652 -8.40 -3.70 -10.05
CA THR A 652 -7.01 -3.52 -10.46
C THR A 652 -6.46 -2.20 -9.90
N VAL A 653 -5.15 -2.13 -9.75
CA VAL A 653 -4.45 -0.88 -9.49
C VAL A 653 -3.52 -0.62 -10.66
N LEU A 654 -3.78 0.47 -11.37
CA LEU A 654 -2.94 0.90 -12.48
C LEU A 654 -2.01 2.02 -12.03
N GLY A 655 -0.74 1.88 -12.36
CA GLY A 655 0.20 2.98 -12.26
C GLY A 655 -0.15 4.06 -13.28
N VAL A 656 -0.28 5.29 -12.82
CA VAL A 656 -0.54 6.47 -13.66
C VAL A 656 0.75 7.26 -13.78
N GLY A 657 1.16 7.53 -15.01
CA GLY A 657 2.35 8.31 -15.28
C GLY A 657 2.22 9.12 -16.55
N ASN A 658 3.20 9.97 -16.78
CA ASN A 658 3.33 10.69 -18.04
C ASN A 658 4.77 10.64 -18.56
N ARG A 659 4.96 11.09 -19.77
CA ARG A 659 6.27 11.11 -20.44
C ARG A 659 6.65 12.52 -20.93
N PRO A 660 6.67 13.53 -20.04
CA PRO A 660 7.01 14.89 -20.46
C PRO A 660 8.47 14.95 -20.95
N GLY A 661 8.71 15.65 -22.03
CA GLY A 661 10.06 15.90 -22.53
C GLY A 661 10.78 14.73 -23.21
N ILE A 662 10.26 13.50 -23.20
CA ILE A 662 10.92 12.34 -23.84
C ILE A 662 11.12 12.56 -25.34
N GLY A 663 10.13 13.08 -26.05
CA GLY A 663 10.27 13.42 -27.46
C GLY A 663 11.38 14.45 -27.72
N ILE A 664 11.48 15.46 -26.86
CA ILE A 664 12.54 16.48 -26.94
C ILE A 664 13.91 15.82 -26.68
N MET A 665 14.03 14.98 -25.67
CA MET A 665 15.27 14.24 -25.37
C MET A 665 15.67 13.32 -26.54
N THR A 666 14.70 12.64 -27.15
CA THR A 666 14.95 11.79 -28.33
C THR A 666 15.52 12.58 -29.48
N VAL A 667 14.95 13.75 -29.78
CA VAL A 667 15.52 14.67 -30.81
C VAL A 667 16.95 15.06 -30.44
N GLY A 668 17.22 15.38 -29.17
CA GLY A 668 18.56 15.69 -28.68
C GLY A 668 19.56 14.53 -28.91
N CYS A 669 19.14 13.30 -28.57
CA CYS A 669 19.94 12.09 -28.77
C CYS A 669 20.24 11.84 -30.27
N VAL A 670 19.23 11.99 -31.11
CA VAL A 670 19.40 11.83 -32.58
C VAL A 670 20.36 12.86 -33.14
N LEU A 671 20.21 14.14 -32.74
CA LEU A 671 21.14 15.20 -33.17
C LEU A 671 22.58 14.91 -32.72
N MET A 672 22.78 14.48 -31.49
CA MET A 672 24.11 14.11 -31.00
C MET A 672 24.69 12.93 -31.80
N THR A 673 23.92 11.89 -32.05
CA THR A 673 24.35 10.70 -32.80
C THR A 673 24.74 11.07 -34.21
N ILE A 674 23.91 11.84 -34.92
CA ILE A 674 24.21 12.34 -36.26
C ILE A 674 25.45 13.22 -36.22
N GLY A 675 25.58 14.11 -35.24
CA GLY A 675 26.75 14.98 -35.07
C GLY A 675 28.03 14.20 -34.84
N LEU A 676 28.00 13.12 -34.04
CA LEU A 676 29.12 12.21 -33.82
C LEU A 676 29.52 11.48 -35.13
N MET A 677 28.53 10.91 -35.83
CA MET A 677 28.76 10.24 -37.10
C MET A 677 29.38 11.20 -38.14
N TYR A 678 28.87 12.42 -38.18
CA TYR A 678 29.42 13.47 -39.04
C TYR A 678 30.86 13.79 -38.65
N ALA A 679 31.16 13.98 -37.37
CA ALA A 679 32.49 14.33 -36.87
C ALA A 679 33.54 13.24 -37.17
N PHE A 680 33.17 11.96 -37.03
CA PHE A 680 34.12 10.85 -37.22
C PHE A 680 34.27 10.40 -38.68
N TYR A 681 33.18 10.37 -39.42
CA TYR A 681 33.20 9.79 -40.79
C TYR A 681 33.17 10.83 -41.92
N LEU A 682 32.34 11.87 -41.84
CA LEU A 682 32.17 12.86 -42.89
C LEU A 682 33.22 13.98 -42.84
N LYS A 683 33.57 14.48 -41.66
CA LYS A 683 34.56 15.54 -41.50
C LYS A 683 35.91 15.20 -42.10
N PRO A 684 36.53 14.01 -41.92
CA PRO A 684 37.80 13.67 -42.57
C PRO A 684 37.74 13.72 -44.10
N VAL A 685 36.63 13.22 -44.67
CA VAL A 685 36.40 13.24 -46.14
C VAL A 685 36.30 14.67 -46.67
N ILE A 686 35.54 15.51 -45.93
CA ILE A 686 35.37 16.93 -46.32
C ILE A 686 36.73 17.66 -46.27
N ILE A 687 37.51 17.47 -45.21
CA ILE A 687 38.83 18.06 -45.08
C ILE A 687 39.77 17.60 -46.17
N ALA A 688 39.76 16.31 -46.53
CA ALA A 688 40.56 15.76 -47.61
C ALA A 688 40.18 16.40 -48.99
N ARG A 689 38.86 16.53 -49.24
CA ARG A 689 38.37 17.21 -50.46
C ARG A 689 38.76 18.68 -50.48
N MET A 690 38.64 19.39 -49.35
CA MET A 690 39.04 20.81 -49.25
C MET A 690 40.56 20.99 -49.48
N LYS A 691 41.40 20.12 -48.91
CA LYS A 691 42.85 20.11 -49.16
C LYS A 691 43.16 19.89 -50.59
N LYS A 692 42.52 18.91 -51.29
CA LYS A 692 42.71 18.63 -52.70
C LYS A 692 42.31 19.82 -53.58
N ALA A 693 41.19 20.46 -53.28
CA ALA A 693 40.73 21.64 -53.99
C ALA A 693 41.65 22.85 -53.75
N ALA A 694 42.18 23.04 -52.52
CA ALA A 694 43.13 24.10 -52.25
C ALA A 694 44.46 23.89 -52.98
N LEU A 695 44.97 22.66 -53.02
CA LEU A 695 46.20 22.33 -53.82
C LEU A 695 45.98 22.53 -55.26
N ALA A 696 44.82 22.15 -55.80
CA ALA A 696 44.50 22.40 -57.20
C ALA A 696 44.44 23.91 -57.57
N LYS A 697 43.82 24.72 -56.65
CA LYS A 697 43.79 26.18 -56.82
C LYS A 697 45.20 26.82 -56.74
N ALA A 698 46.05 26.33 -55.82
CA ALA A 698 47.42 26.80 -55.66
C ALA A 698 48.25 26.47 -56.93
N ALA A 699 48.12 25.27 -57.51
CA ALA A 699 48.79 24.87 -58.72
C ALA A 699 48.36 25.71 -59.96
N VAL A 700 47.06 26.07 -60.05
CA VAL A 700 46.55 26.96 -61.11
C VAL A 700 47.11 28.38 -60.94
N LYS A 701 47.17 28.89 -59.67
CA LYS A 701 47.74 30.22 -59.39
C LYS A 701 49.24 30.29 -59.68
N GLN A 702 49.97 29.22 -59.39
CA GLN A 702 51.42 29.13 -59.74
C GLN A 702 51.63 29.08 -61.23
N LYS A 703 50.85 28.32 -61.99
CA LYS A 703 50.89 28.33 -63.45
C LYS A 703 50.60 29.71 -64.06
N HIS A 704 49.69 30.50 -63.45
CA HIS A 704 49.42 31.87 -63.92
C HIS A 704 50.58 32.82 -63.59
N SER A 705 51.21 32.68 -62.40
CA SER A 705 52.36 33.46 -61.98
C SER A 705 53.59 33.15 -62.84
N ASP A 706 53.77 31.90 -63.25
CA ASP A 706 54.88 31.48 -64.11
C ASP A 706 54.64 31.83 -65.61
N ALA A 707 53.38 32.17 -65.95
CA ALA A 707 53.03 32.58 -67.33
C ALA A 707 53.05 34.11 -67.53
N GLU A 708 53.22 34.92 -66.49
CA GLU A 708 53.45 36.35 -66.64
C GLU A 708 54.88 36.59 -67.18
N PRO A 709 55.04 37.18 -68.34
CA PRO A 709 56.39 37.45 -68.91
C PRO A 709 57.08 38.45 -67.98
N ARG A 710 58.27 38.07 -67.46
CA ARG A 710 59.19 39.05 -66.87
C ARG A 710 59.46 40.12 -67.90
N LEU A 711 58.81 41.26 -67.80
CA LEU A 711 59.16 42.46 -68.50
C LEU A 711 60.65 42.75 -68.20
N ALA A 712 61.48 42.60 -69.23
CA ALA A 712 62.88 42.92 -69.16
C ALA A 712 63.03 44.39 -68.73
N GLN A 713 63.77 44.69 -67.67
CA GLN A 713 64.19 46.05 -67.37
C GLN A 713 65.14 46.50 -68.50
N PRO A 714 64.91 47.66 -69.06
CA PRO A 714 65.91 48.23 -70.02
C PRO A 714 67.13 48.72 -69.16
N VAL A 715 68.31 48.46 -69.76
CA VAL A 715 69.64 48.90 -69.28
C VAL A 715 69.75 50.41 -69.39
#